data_7bde9d74992ff3b372ff72b48a65c151
#
_entry.id   7bde9d74992ff3b372ff72b48a65c151
#
_cell.length_a   1.000
_cell.length_b   1.000
_cell.length_c   1.000
_cell.angle_alpha   90.00
_cell.angle_beta   90.00
_cell.angle_gamma   90.00
#
_symmetry.space_group_name_H-M   'P 1'
#
loop_
_entity.id
_entity.type
_entity.pdbx_description
1 polymer ?
#
loop_
_entity_poly.entity_id
_entity_poly.type
_entity_poly.pdbx_seq_one_letter_code
_entity_poly.pdbx_strand_id
1 'polypeptide(L)'
;MSKKLWMLAVGLLLVGLLAVACTQQPAPQPVKETVVVKETVVVPATAAAQPAAVAGTLDLTATKKSPTMPFLADWQKAGHSDPTAEASNHWPTGGVPTDCAKCHTSEGYREFVTTGKIEKPIQNSGSLIDCVACHNSGTLDKTSVKFPSGLTLKNLGAEARCMECHQGRESTVSVNNVISNTFKLKDADEDTVVKPLITTDAAGKTVTTTFGFRNIHYFAAAATQYGTLVKGGYEYKGQSYDGKFQHPKPYDTCEGCHNQHTLEVEVKECATCHTGVAKVEDIAKIRMNGSQMDYDGDGNAKEGIAEELAGLQEKLLAAIQAYAKEVGKADITYSPTTYPYFIADKNGNGKADADETAAYTAWTPRLLKAAYNYQVASKDPGKLAHNAKYVIQLMYDSIADLNTKLAKPVDIAKAVRNDAGHFDGTAMAFRDWDAEGAVPAGCAKCHSANGLPEFLESGGTVAMTSAGSIVTTGVGEQETANGFACTTCHSDLTKFTVRSVVNVPFPSGKSLTFSKEKDDKGALKPVAANLCLECHQGRQSKAAVDTRVKGVEDDKTDAKITFANVHYFAAGATLFGDAAQVAYQYDGKKYVGQNAHTPGFDTCTGCHNTHELGIKMDKCVTCHAGAKTAQDIRMNPKDFDGDKDVKEGISAEVVALEEKLYAAIVDYSKTITKTSIVYSSDANPYFFIDTNGDGKADAKETVSANRWVDWTPRLLKAAYNYQYIQKDPGAFAHNPKYAIQILYDTLEDLGKKVKVDMTGLARPE
;
A
#
# COMPACT_ATOMS: atom_id res chain seq x y z
N MET A 1 -62.27 -14.42 -4.68
CA MET A 1 -60.91 -13.96 -4.49
C MET A 1 -60.40 -13.46 -5.84
N SER A 2 -60.01 -12.19 -5.94
CA SER A 2 -59.65 -11.56 -7.21
C SER A 2 -58.29 -12.02 -7.72
N LYS A 3 -58.14 -12.12 -9.04
CA LYS A 3 -56.86 -12.45 -9.71
C LYS A 3 -55.64 -11.61 -9.23
N LYS A 4 -55.87 -10.42 -8.71
CA LYS A 4 -54.82 -9.54 -8.11
C LYS A 4 -54.29 -10.11 -6.78
N LEU A 5 -55.08 -10.77 -5.98
CA LEU A 5 -54.64 -11.35 -4.72
C LEU A 5 -53.79 -12.61 -4.94
N TRP A 6 -54.07 -13.35 -6.02
CA TRP A 6 -53.32 -14.55 -6.38
C TRP A 6 -51.92 -14.18 -6.93
N MET A 7 -51.79 -13.11 -7.73
CA MET A 7 -50.48 -12.64 -8.20
C MET A 7 -49.61 -12.08 -7.07
N LEU A 8 -50.20 -11.47 -6.06
CA LEU A 8 -49.44 -11.00 -4.87
C LEU A 8 -48.96 -12.17 -4.02
N ALA A 9 -49.74 -13.23 -3.88
CA ALA A 9 -49.37 -14.45 -3.15
C ALA A 9 -48.24 -15.22 -3.85
N VAL A 10 -48.29 -15.33 -5.19
CA VAL A 10 -47.25 -16.00 -5.99
C VAL A 10 -45.97 -15.16 -6.04
N GLY A 11 -46.07 -13.83 -6.07
CA GLY A 11 -44.91 -12.91 -6.01
C GLY A 11 -44.17 -12.99 -4.66
N LEU A 12 -44.91 -13.07 -3.55
CA LEU A 12 -44.35 -13.24 -2.20
C LEU A 12 -43.73 -14.62 -1.97
N LEU A 13 -44.27 -15.69 -2.59
CA LEU A 13 -43.69 -17.02 -2.53
C LEU A 13 -42.40 -17.13 -3.34
N LEU A 14 -42.30 -16.46 -4.49
CA LEU A 14 -41.08 -16.41 -5.31
C LEU A 14 -39.99 -15.61 -4.66
N VAL A 15 -40.30 -14.50 -3.98
CA VAL A 15 -39.31 -13.71 -3.22
C VAL A 15 -38.84 -14.45 -1.97
N GLY A 16 -39.72 -15.22 -1.32
CA GLY A 16 -39.36 -16.07 -0.20
C GLY A 16 -38.45 -17.25 -0.59
N LEU A 17 -38.64 -17.83 -1.78
CA LEU A 17 -37.80 -18.92 -2.30
C LEU A 17 -36.40 -18.41 -2.75
N LEU A 18 -36.30 -17.20 -3.24
CA LEU A 18 -34.99 -16.58 -3.60
C LEU A 18 -34.17 -16.17 -2.35
N ALA A 19 -34.83 -15.82 -1.25
CA ALA A 19 -34.15 -15.48 0.01
C ALA A 19 -33.58 -16.70 0.75
N VAL A 20 -34.14 -17.91 0.52
CA VAL A 20 -33.66 -19.16 1.13
C VAL A 20 -32.52 -19.80 0.31
N ALA A 21 -32.37 -19.44 -0.98
CA ALA A 21 -31.33 -20.00 -1.83
C ALA A 21 -29.92 -19.35 -1.61
N CYS A 22 -29.82 -18.26 -0.84
CA CYS A 22 -28.56 -17.57 -0.58
C CYS A 22 -27.89 -17.92 0.76
N THR A 23 -28.38 -18.88 1.53
CA THR A 23 -27.85 -19.16 2.87
C THR A 23 -27.37 -20.58 3.14
N GLN A 24 -27.16 -21.40 2.11
CA GLN A 24 -26.51 -22.71 2.32
C GLN A 24 -25.46 -22.99 1.25
N GLN A 25 -24.24 -22.56 1.51
CA GLN A 25 -23.06 -23.23 0.97
C GLN A 25 -22.85 -24.50 1.80
N PRO A 26 -22.80 -25.70 1.20
CA PRO A 26 -22.45 -26.90 1.94
C PRO A 26 -21.00 -26.79 2.42
N ALA A 27 -20.79 -27.09 3.70
CA ALA A 27 -19.46 -27.20 4.27
C ALA A 27 -18.63 -28.24 3.49
N PRO A 28 -17.35 -27.98 3.23
CA PRO A 28 -16.48 -28.94 2.57
C PRO A 28 -16.40 -30.22 3.43
N GLN A 29 -16.69 -31.35 2.80
CA GLN A 29 -16.50 -32.67 3.41
C GLN A 29 -15.02 -32.88 3.69
N PRO A 30 -14.63 -33.43 4.84
CA PRO A 30 -13.22 -33.69 5.12
C PRO A 30 -12.69 -34.77 4.17
N VAL A 31 -11.76 -34.41 3.32
CA VAL A 31 -10.97 -35.36 2.56
C VAL A 31 -10.09 -36.12 3.55
N LYS A 32 -10.28 -37.43 3.64
CA LYS A 32 -9.34 -38.30 4.37
C LYS A 32 -8.03 -38.35 3.59
N GLU A 33 -7.12 -37.47 3.92
CA GLU A 33 -5.73 -37.64 3.55
C GLU A 33 -5.09 -38.70 4.43
N THR A 34 -4.58 -39.72 3.78
CA THR A 34 -3.72 -40.71 4.44
C THR A 34 -2.37 -40.06 4.67
N VAL A 35 -2.17 -39.52 5.87
CA VAL A 35 -0.86 -39.00 6.27
C VAL A 35 0.06 -40.21 6.48
N VAL A 36 1.04 -40.36 5.58
CA VAL A 36 2.19 -41.23 5.82
C VAL A 36 3.08 -40.52 6.84
N VAL A 37 2.95 -40.87 8.09
CA VAL A 37 3.83 -40.44 9.17
C VAL A 37 5.19 -41.07 8.94
N LYS A 38 6.17 -40.31 8.46
CA LYS A 38 7.57 -40.64 8.63
C LYS A 38 7.90 -40.51 10.11
N GLU A 39 8.19 -41.61 10.75
CA GLU A 39 8.72 -41.64 12.11
C GLU A 39 9.95 -40.74 12.19
N THR A 40 9.80 -39.59 12.77
CA THR A 40 10.93 -38.75 13.17
C THR A 40 11.39 -39.26 14.53
N VAL A 41 12.57 -39.83 14.59
CA VAL A 41 13.23 -40.18 15.85
C VAL A 41 13.37 -38.90 16.66
N VAL A 42 12.51 -38.75 17.64
CA VAL A 42 12.62 -37.67 18.64
C VAL A 42 13.77 -38.04 19.55
N VAL A 43 14.91 -37.42 19.36
CA VAL A 43 15.96 -37.40 20.39
C VAL A 43 15.36 -36.62 21.56
N PRO A 44 15.28 -37.18 22.78
CA PRO A 44 14.75 -36.46 23.93
C PRO A 44 15.63 -35.21 24.15
N ALA A 45 15.08 -34.04 23.97
CA ALA A 45 15.67 -32.83 24.52
C ALA A 45 15.74 -33.05 26.04
N THR A 46 16.94 -33.07 26.57
CA THR A 46 17.17 -33.02 28.03
C THR A 46 16.39 -31.84 28.56
N ALA A 47 15.29 -32.12 29.24
CA ALA A 47 14.50 -31.11 29.93
C ALA A 47 15.48 -30.36 30.84
N ALA A 48 15.64 -29.06 30.56
CA ALA A 48 16.24 -28.18 31.53
C ALA A 48 15.38 -28.34 32.80
N ALA A 49 16.02 -28.79 33.89
CA ALA A 49 15.35 -28.99 35.15
C ALA A 49 14.61 -27.68 35.52
N GLN A 50 13.31 -27.74 35.55
CA GLN A 50 12.51 -26.73 36.24
C GLN A 50 13.12 -26.61 37.68
N PRO A 51 13.42 -25.42 38.16
CA PRO A 51 13.81 -25.27 39.52
C PRO A 51 12.69 -25.85 40.39
N ALA A 52 13.03 -26.86 41.18
CA ALA A 52 12.11 -27.45 42.12
C ALA A 52 11.44 -26.35 42.92
N ALA A 53 10.11 -26.37 43.00
CA ALA A 53 9.35 -25.51 43.88
C ALA A 53 9.87 -25.78 45.29
N VAL A 54 10.69 -24.86 45.80
CA VAL A 54 11.11 -24.88 47.19
C VAL A 54 9.88 -24.52 48.00
N ALA A 55 9.21 -25.53 48.56
CA ALA A 55 8.26 -25.35 49.63
C ALA A 55 9.04 -24.91 50.89
N GLY A 56 9.55 -23.69 50.87
CA GLY A 56 10.10 -23.03 52.04
C GLY A 56 9.01 -22.20 52.69
N THR A 57 8.65 -22.52 53.90
CA THR A 57 7.92 -21.58 54.77
C THR A 57 8.63 -20.24 54.74
N LEU A 58 7.94 -19.20 54.28
CA LEU A 58 8.42 -17.82 54.31
C LEU A 58 8.67 -17.45 55.78
N ASP A 59 9.94 -17.40 56.18
CA ASP A 59 10.33 -16.84 57.47
C ASP A 59 10.25 -15.31 57.39
N LEU A 60 9.18 -14.75 57.87
CA LEU A 60 8.91 -13.32 57.92
C LEU A 60 9.73 -12.57 58.97
N THR A 61 10.64 -13.25 59.68
CA THR A 61 11.50 -12.66 60.71
C THR A 61 12.91 -12.34 60.25
N ALA A 62 13.32 -12.80 59.07
CA ALA A 62 14.62 -12.43 58.48
C ALA A 62 14.62 -10.95 58.08
N THR A 63 15.57 -10.19 58.56
CA THR A 63 15.81 -8.77 58.28
C THR A 63 15.74 -8.46 56.78
N LYS A 64 14.74 -7.73 56.44
CA LYS A 64 14.29 -7.44 55.08
C LYS A 64 15.31 -6.64 54.29
N LYS A 65 16.01 -7.24 53.35
CA LYS A 65 16.21 -6.57 52.06
C LYS A 65 14.91 -6.76 51.29
N SER A 66 14.18 -5.70 51.06
CA SER A 66 13.08 -5.71 50.06
C SER A 66 13.63 -6.34 48.78
N PRO A 67 12.93 -7.29 48.17
CA PRO A 67 13.39 -7.84 46.92
C PRO A 67 13.64 -6.66 45.96
N THR A 68 14.86 -6.54 45.44
CA THR A 68 15.19 -5.54 44.43
C THR A 68 14.32 -5.84 43.23
N MET A 69 13.34 -4.98 42.96
CA MET A 69 12.48 -5.12 41.79
C MET A 69 13.35 -4.89 40.55
N PRO A 70 13.49 -5.87 39.66
CA PRO A 70 14.32 -5.69 38.48
C PRO A 70 13.78 -4.52 37.64
N PHE A 71 14.67 -3.78 37.01
CA PHE A 71 14.35 -2.63 36.15
C PHE A 71 13.62 -1.44 36.80
N LEU A 72 13.46 -1.42 38.12
CA LEU A 72 12.82 -0.30 38.84
C LEU A 72 13.56 1.03 38.56
N ALA A 73 14.88 1.01 38.61
CA ALA A 73 15.70 2.19 38.36
C ALA A 73 15.61 2.70 36.90
N ASP A 74 15.33 1.82 35.99
CA ASP A 74 15.13 2.19 34.58
C ASP A 74 13.73 2.76 34.38
N TRP A 75 12.69 2.09 34.89
CA TRP A 75 11.32 2.61 34.85
C TRP A 75 11.21 3.98 35.53
N GLN A 76 11.93 4.26 36.60
CA GLN A 76 11.94 5.57 37.28
C GLN A 76 12.48 6.71 36.42
N LYS A 77 13.13 6.43 35.30
CA LYS A 77 13.57 7.42 34.30
C LYS A 77 12.52 7.69 33.23
N ALA A 78 11.53 6.80 33.08
CA ALA A 78 10.52 6.88 32.03
C ALA A 78 9.47 7.96 32.33
N GLY A 79 8.95 8.60 31.30
CA GLY A 79 7.82 9.53 31.44
C GLY A 79 6.57 8.88 32.04
N HIS A 80 6.41 7.56 31.94
CA HIS A 80 5.33 6.81 32.59
C HIS A 80 5.41 6.81 34.14
N SER A 81 6.58 7.10 34.70
CA SER A 81 6.82 7.18 36.16
C SER A 81 6.81 8.60 36.72
N ASP A 82 6.61 9.62 35.86
CA ASP A 82 6.63 11.02 36.28
C ASP A 82 5.27 11.46 36.84
N PRO A 83 5.15 11.65 38.19
CA PRO A 83 3.91 12.07 38.82
C PRO A 83 3.59 13.55 38.56
N THR A 84 4.53 14.32 38.04
CA THR A 84 4.34 15.76 37.71
C THR A 84 3.94 15.98 36.27
N ALA A 85 4.05 14.95 35.42
CA ALA A 85 3.61 15.04 34.02
C ALA A 85 2.10 15.36 33.95
N GLU A 86 1.71 16.18 33.00
CA GLU A 86 0.30 16.54 32.76
C GLU A 86 -0.57 15.28 32.63
N ALA A 87 -0.10 14.25 31.96
CA ALA A 87 -0.80 12.97 31.80
C ALA A 87 -1.15 12.28 33.14
N SER A 88 -0.31 12.43 34.15
CA SER A 88 -0.50 11.84 35.47
C SER A 88 -1.27 12.75 36.44
N ASN A 89 -1.24 14.07 36.21
CA ASN A 89 -1.74 15.08 37.12
C ASN A 89 -2.97 15.87 36.58
N HIS A 90 -3.50 15.51 35.42
CA HIS A 90 -4.63 16.17 34.82
C HIS A 90 -5.91 16.14 35.68
N TRP A 91 -6.08 15.11 36.50
CA TRP A 91 -7.20 14.94 37.45
C TRP A 91 -6.70 14.88 38.90
N PRO A 92 -6.24 16.01 39.44
CA PRO A 92 -5.65 16.00 40.81
C PRO A 92 -6.70 15.70 41.90
N THR A 93 -7.99 15.81 41.55
CA THR A 93 -9.12 15.47 42.44
C THR A 93 -10.25 14.82 41.66
N GLY A 94 -11.02 13.93 42.30
CA GLY A 94 -12.26 13.38 41.71
C GLY A 94 -12.12 12.13 40.83
N GLY A 95 -10.93 11.64 40.61
CA GLY A 95 -10.69 10.42 39.84
C GLY A 95 -10.64 10.63 38.33
N VAL A 96 -10.01 9.70 37.62
CA VAL A 96 -9.86 9.70 36.15
C VAL A 96 -11.13 9.14 35.50
N PRO A 97 -11.78 9.88 34.58
CA PRO A 97 -13.00 9.42 33.92
C PRO A 97 -12.81 8.11 33.15
N THR A 98 -13.86 7.32 32.99
CA THR A 98 -13.85 6.03 32.29
C THR A 98 -13.24 6.11 30.90
N ASP A 99 -13.54 7.18 30.14
CA ASP A 99 -13.05 7.38 28.76
C ASP A 99 -11.54 7.73 28.70
N CYS A 100 -10.95 8.07 29.84
CA CYS A 100 -9.53 8.47 29.96
C CYS A 100 -8.70 7.43 30.69
N ALA A 101 -9.33 6.72 31.64
CA ALA A 101 -8.63 5.84 32.58
C ALA A 101 -7.86 4.68 31.92
N LYS A 102 -8.28 4.23 30.72
CA LYS A 102 -7.55 3.22 29.94
C LYS A 102 -6.08 3.60 29.71
N CYS A 103 -5.81 4.87 29.43
CA CYS A 103 -4.47 5.33 29.07
C CYS A 103 -3.78 6.12 30.19
N HIS A 104 -4.54 6.58 31.19
CA HIS A 104 -4.03 7.46 32.24
C HIS A 104 -3.98 6.82 33.64
N THR A 105 -4.26 5.49 33.75
CA THR A 105 -4.13 4.75 34.99
C THR A 105 -3.76 3.30 34.73
N SER A 106 -2.92 2.69 35.60
CA SER A 106 -2.61 1.25 35.51
C SER A 106 -3.82 0.39 35.80
N GLU A 107 -4.66 0.77 36.75
CA GLU A 107 -5.88 0.04 37.11
C GLU A 107 -6.89 0.07 35.97
N GLY A 108 -7.12 1.22 35.34
CA GLY A 108 -8.04 1.36 34.21
C GLY A 108 -7.55 0.59 32.99
N TYR A 109 -6.25 0.60 32.72
CA TYR A 109 -5.68 -0.23 31.66
C TYR A 109 -5.91 -1.72 31.91
N ARG A 110 -5.63 -2.21 33.11
CA ARG A 110 -5.85 -3.62 33.50
C ARG A 110 -7.33 -4.00 33.39
N GLU A 111 -8.24 -3.17 33.90
CA GLU A 111 -9.67 -3.41 33.76
C GLU A 111 -10.08 -3.51 32.30
N PHE A 112 -9.61 -2.58 31.47
CA PHE A 112 -9.93 -2.56 30.04
C PHE A 112 -9.40 -3.80 29.30
N VAL A 113 -8.14 -4.20 29.48
CA VAL A 113 -7.59 -5.38 28.78
C VAL A 113 -8.20 -6.70 29.24
N THR A 114 -8.78 -6.73 30.44
CA THR A 114 -9.43 -7.90 31.02
C THR A 114 -10.90 -8.00 30.64
N THR A 115 -11.62 -6.86 30.63
CA THR A 115 -13.09 -6.83 30.51
C THR A 115 -13.59 -6.18 29.20
N GLY A 116 -12.71 -5.48 28.50
CA GLY A 116 -13.04 -4.68 27.30
C GLY A 116 -13.68 -3.33 27.60
N LYS A 117 -13.89 -2.95 28.86
CA LYS A 117 -14.51 -1.67 29.27
C LYS A 117 -14.02 -1.25 30.64
N ILE A 118 -14.27 0.02 31.00
CA ILE A 118 -14.07 0.55 32.35
C ILE A 118 -15.44 1.00 32.86
N GLU A 119 -15.87 0.44 33.98
CA GLU A 119 -17.25 0.65 34.45
C GLU A 119 -17.42 1.91 35.30
N LYS A 120 -16.40 2.34 35.99
CA LYS A 120 -16.43 3.49 36.90
C LYS A 120 -15.15 4.31 36.79
N PRO A 121 -15.20 5.63 37.06
CA PRO A 121 -13.99 6.43 37.16
C PRO A 121 -13.01 5.81 38.15
N ILE A 122 -11.72 5.78 37.79
CA ILE A 122 -10.67 5.25 38.65
C ILE A 122 -10.29 6.31 39.65
N GLN A 123 -10.52 6.01 40.90
CA GLN A 123 -10.13 6.91 41.99
C GLN A 123 -8.62 6.99 42.06
N ASN A 124 -8.06 8.13 41.79
CA ASN A 124 -6.63 8.29 41.69
C ASN A 124 -6.17 9.69 42.11
N SER A 125 -5.08 9.67 42.83
CA SER A 125 -4.24 10.83 43.06
C SER A 125 -2.83 10.49 42.60
N GLY A 126 -2.47 10.94 41.35
CA GLY A 126 -1.13 10.73 40.78
C GLY A 126 -0.89 9.32 40.27
N SER A 127 -1.83 8.79 39.48
CA SER A 127 -1.70 7.47 38.84
C SER A 127 -0.60 7.48 37.79
N LEU A 128 0.31 6.54 37.94
CA LEU A 128 1.39 6.29 37.01
C LEU A 128 1.02 5.07 36.13
N ILE A 129 1.69 4.94 35.00
CA ILE A 129 1.68 3.68 34.24
C ILE A 129 2.82 2.82 34.79
N ASP A 130 2.49 2.00 35.79
CA ASP A 130 3.44 1.19 36.55
C ASP A 130 3.61 -0.23 35.95
N CYS A 131 4.41 -1.05 36.62
CA CYS A 131 4.77 -2.39 36.18
C CYS A 131 3.54 -3.25 35.86
N VAL A 132 2.44 -3.13 36.63
CA VAL A 132 1.25 -3.98 36.47
C VAL A 132 0.40 -3.62 35.23
N ALA A 133 0.59 -2.45 34.65
CA ALA A 133 -0.04 -2.13 33.36
C ALA A 133 0.49 -3.04 32.23
N CYS A 134 1.82 -3.27 32.20
CA CYS A 134 2.46 -4.11 31.18
C CYS A 134 2.61 -5.58 31.61
N HIS A 135 2.76 -5.84 32.91
CA HIS A 135 3.02 -7.17 33.48
C HIS A 135 1.76 -7.76 34.15
N ASN A 136 0.75 -8.07 33.33
CA ASN A 136 -0.46 -8.81 33.72
C ASN A 136 -0.88 -9.76 32.61
N SER A 137 -1.68 -10.79 32.90
CA SER A 137 -2.08 -11.80 31.94
C SER A 137 -2.83 -11.20 30.72
N GLY A 138 -3.78 -10.30 30.96
CA GLY A 138 -4.54 -9.67 29.88
C GLY A 138 -3.68 -8.89 28.90
N THR A 139 -2.61 -8.26 29.38
CA THR A 139 -1.66 -7.51 28.53
C THR A 139 -0.69 -8.45 27.82
N LEU A 140 -0.19 -9.48 28.49
CA LEU A 140 0.77 -10.43 27.90
C LEU A 140 0.13 -11.26 26.77
N ASP A 141 -1.15 -11.58 26.90
CA ASP A 141 -1.91 -12.34 25.90
C ASP A 141 -2.51 -11.46 24.78
N LYS A 142 -2.30 -10.13 24.84
CA LYS A 142 -2.87 -9.19 23.88
C LYS A 142 -2.15 -9.25 22.55
N THR A 143 -2.90 -9.56 21.48
CA THR A 143 -2.37 -9.66 20.10
C THR A 143 -3.14 -8.81 19.09
N SER A 144 -4.10 -8.01 19.55
CA SER A 144 -4.89 -7.15 18.68
C SER A 144 -5.24 -5.82 19.33
N VAL A 145 -5.40 -4.78 18.53
CA VAL A 145 -5.80 -3.44 18.96
C VAL A 145 -6.85 -2.88 18.01
N LYS A 146 -7.95 -2.37 18.60
CA LYS A 146 -8.99 -1.65 17.84
C LYS A 146 -8.73 -0.16 17.92
N PHE A 147 -8.56 0.47 16.76
CA PHE A 147 -8.29 1.90 16.62
C PHE A 147 -9.57 2.76 16.58
N PRO A 148 -9.47 4.08 16.78
CA PRO A 148 -10.60 5.01 16.73
C PRO A 148 -11.38 5.00 15.41
N SER A 149 -10.76 4.60 14.31
CA SER A 149 -11.42 4.38 13.02
C SER A 149 -12.40 3.20 13.00
N GLY A 150 -12.35 2.35 14.03
CA GLY A 150 -13.08 1.08 14.08
C GLY A 150 -12.31 -0.10 13.50
N LEU A 151 -11.20 0.15 12.80
CA LEU A 151 -10.32 -0.89 12.26
C LEU A 151 -9.56 -1.60 13.39
N THR A 152 -9.32 -2.89 13.22
CA THR A 152 -8.63 -3.71 14.21
C THR A 152 -7.41 -4.36 13.58
N LEU A 153 -6.24 -4.05 14.10
CA LEU A 153 -5.02 -4.78 13.78
C LEU A 153 -4.97 -6.07 14.60
N LYS A 154 -4.50 -7.14 13.98
CA LYS A 154 -4.38 -8.48 14.57
C LYS A 154 -2.94 -8.99 14.40
N ASN A 155 -2.64 -10.10 15.07
CA ASN A 155 -1.34 -10.77 15.01
C ASN A 155 -0.18 -9.85 15.44
N LEU A 156 -0.48 -8.88 16.27
CA LEU A 156 0.51 -8.01 16.90
C LEU A 156 1.25 -8.79 17.99
N GLY A 157 2.55 -8.58 18.07
CA GLY A 157 3.36 -9.09 19.18
C GLY A 157 3.20 -8.26 20.45
N ALA A 158 4.26 -8.18 21.22
CA ALA A 158 4.31 -7.43 22.47
C ALA A 158 3.97 -5.93 22.32
N GLU A 159 4.17 -5.36 21.13
CA GLU A 159 3.84 -3.97 20.81
C GLU A 159 2.35 -3.63 20.95
N ALA A 160 1.45 -4.62 20.91
CA ALA A 160 0.02 -4.41 21.11
C ALA A 160 -0.30 -3.66 22.41
N ARG A 161 0.49 -3.88 23.47
CA ARG A 161 0.35 -3.20 24.77
C ARG A 161 0.65 -1.70 24.68
N CYS A 162 1.65 -1.32 23.88
CA CYS A 162 2.00 0.08 23.66
C CYS A 162 0.91 0.78 22.82
N MET A 163 0.49 0.12 21.76
CA MET A 163 -0.49 0.65 20.81
C MET A 163 -1.85 0.93 21.45
N GLU A 164 -2.25 0.20 22.49
CA GLU A 164 -3.55 0.40 23.12
C GLU A 164 -3.73 1.82 23.70
N CYS A 165 -2.64 2.45 24.13
CA CYS A 165 -2.62 3.84 24.58
C CYS A 165 -2.15 4.80 23.48
N HIS A 166 -1.17 4.38 22.66
CA HIS A 166 -0.57 5.23 21.63
C HIS A 166 -1.30 5.18 20.26
N GLN A 167 -2.60 4.85 20.25
CA GLN A 167 -3.44 4.76 19.04
C GLN A 167 -4.12 6.08 18.64
N GLY A 168 -4.00 7.12 19.46
CA GLY A 168 -4.78 8.35 19.28
C GLY A 168 -6.23 8.21 19.78
N ARG A 169 -7.03 9.28 19.62
CA ARG A 169 -8.46 9.33 20.03
C ARG A 169 -9.41 9.67 18.89
N GLU A 170 -8.91 10.10 17.77
CA GLU A 170 -9.67 10.51 16.57
C GLU A 170 -9.09 9.83 15.34
N SER A 171 -9.79 9.95 14.21
CA SER A 171 -9.41 9.33 12.93
C SER A 171 -10.15 10.01 11.77
N THR A 172 -9.82 9.66 10.52
CA THR A 172 -10.65 10.01 9.35
C THR A 172 -12.13 9.71 9.58
N VAL A 173 -12.44 8.56 10.17
CA VAL A 173 -13.84 8.11 10.38
C VAL A 173 -14.54 9.00 11.39
N SER A 174 -13.91 9.34 12.51
CA SER A 174 -14.51 10.19 13.52
C SER A 174 -14.71 11.64 13.04
N VAL A 175 -13.76 12.19 12.28
CA VAL A 175 -13.91 13.50 11.63
C VAL A 175 -15.10 13.50 10.65
N ASN A 176 -15.19 12.49 9.79
CA ASN A 176 -16.31 12.33 8.86
C ASN A 176 -17.65 12.15 9.59
N ASN A 177 -17.68 11.42 10.71
CA ASN A 177 -18.90 11.26 11.52
C ASN A 177 -19.39 12.57 12.09
N VAL A 178 -18.50 13.46 12.52
CA VAL A 178 -18.89 14.79 12.97
C VAL A 178 -19.49 15.60 11.82
N ILE A 179 -18.83 15.61 10.67
CA ILE A 179 -19.27 16.36 9.48
C ILE A 179 -20.63 15.82 8.99
N SER A 180 -20.68 14.53 8.63
CA SER A 180 -21.79 13.95 7.87
C SER A 180 -22.92 13.43 8.75
N ASN A 181 -22.62 12.87 9.95
CA ASN A 181 -23.60 12.21 10.79
C ASN A 181 -24.13 13.14 11.90
N THR A 182 -23.28 13.94 12.53
CA THR A 182 -23.72 14.87 13.58
C THR A 182 -24.31 16.13 12.99
N PHE A 183 -23.58 16.82 12.11
CA PHE A 183 -24.00 18.10 11.54
C PHE A 183 -24.72 17.96 10.19
N LYS A 184 -24.83 16.76 9.61
CA LYS A 184 -25.55 16.45 8.35
C LYS A 184 -25.04 17.26 7.15
N LEU A 185 -23.77 17.65 7.14
CA LEU A 185 -23.13 18.41 6.07
C LEU A 185 -22.80 17.51 4.88
N LYS A 186 -22.85 18.09 3.68
CA LYS A 186 -22.57 17.44 2.39
C LYS A 186 -21.33 18.05 1.75
N ASP A 187 -20.83 17.44 0.68
CA ASP A 187 -19.68 17.96 -0.09
C ASP A 187 -19.89 19.44 -0.53
N ALA A 188 -21.13 19.88 -0.76
CA ALA A 188 -21.43 21.26 -1.10
C ALA A 188 -21.23 22.26 0.07
N ASP A 189 -21.17 21.77 1.30
CA ASP A 189 -21.05 22.57 2.52
C ASP A 189 -19.60 22.70 3.00
N GLU A 190 -18.63 22.15 2.26
CA GLU A 190 -17.19 22.07 2.63
C GLU A 190 -16.59 23.42 3.06
N ASP A 191 -17.04 24.51 2.46
CA ASP A 191 -16.54 25.87 2.71
C ASP A 191 -17.50 26.74 3.51
N THR A 192 -18.56 26.16 4.06
CA THR A 192 -19.57 26.87 4.86
C THR A 192 -19.14 26.89 6.33
N VAL A 193 -19.12 28.07 6.94
CA VAL A 193 -18.91 28.19 8.40
C VAL A 193 -20.11 27.59 9.14
N VAL A 194 -19.83 26.55 9.92
CA VAL A 194 -20.87 25.74 10.57
C VAL A 194 -21.34 26.35 11.85
N LYS A 195 -22.65 26.57 11.96
CA LYS A 195 -23.27 27.08 13.16
C LYS A 195 -23.47 25.98 14.20
N PRO A 196 -23.49 26.32 15.51
CA PRO A 196 -23.84 25.37 16.55
C PRO A 196 -25.21 24.73 16.32
N LEU A 197 -25.29 23.41 16.59
CA LEU A 197 -26.54 22.67 16.56
C LEU A 197 -27.22 22.78 17.93
N ILE A 198 -28.45 23.30 17.96
CA ILE A 198 -29.25 23.43 19.17
C ILE A 198 -30.33 22.34 19.15
N THR A 199 -30.32 21.48 20.15
CA THR A 199 -31.25 20.34 20.30
C THR A 199 -31.87 20.38 21.72
N THR A 200 -32.92 19.58 21.91
CA THR A 200 -33.51 19.37 23.24
C THR A 200 -33.32 17.90 23.60
N ASP A 201 -32.77 17.62 24.78
CA ASP A 201 -32.60 16.25 25.26
C ASP A 201 -33.92 15.62 25.74
N ALA A 202 -33.89 14.36 26.11
CA ALA A 202 -35.06 13.63 26.59
C ALA A 202 -35.67 14.21 27.92
N ALA A 203 -34.89 15.00 28.64
CA ALA A 203 -35.31 15.68 29.86
C ALA A 203 -35.86 17.11 29.58
N GLY A 204 -35.96 17.53 28.31
CA GLY A 204 -36.43 18.85 27.92
C GLY A 204 -35.39 19.97 28.03
N LYS A 205 -34.11 19.63 28.29
CA LYS A 205 -33.02 20.61 28.42
C LYS A 205 -32.43 20.93 27.05
N THR A 206 -32.20 22.20 26.79
CA THR A 206 -31.48 22.66 25.60
C THR A 206 -30.03 22.20 25.67
N VAL A 207 -29.57 21.50 24.61
CA VAL A 207 -28.22 21.07 24.39
C VAL A 207 -27.64 21.76 23.17
N THR A 208 -26.53 22.47 23.33
CA THR A 208 -25.78 23.10 22.23
C THR A 208 -24.58 22.30 21.91
N THR A 209 -24.51 21.79 20.67
CA THR A 209 -23.36 21.09 20.14
C THR A 209 -22.63 22.01 19.16
N THR A 210 -21.35 22.29 19.43
CA THR A 210 -20.52 23.15 18.57
C THR A 210 -19.75 22.31 17.57
N PHE A 211 -19.71 22.79 16.32
CA PHE A 211 -18.76 22.26 15.33
C PHE A 211 -17.40 22.87 15.65
N GLY A 212 -16.42 22.01 15.94
CA GLY A 212 -15.14 22.48 16.42
C GLY A 212 -14.03 21.49 16.18
N PHE A 213 -12.85 21.92 16.57
CA PHE A 213 -11.61 21.16 16.38
C PHE A 213 -11.68 19.75 16.99
N ARG A 214 -11.06 18.78 16.30
CA ARG A 214 -10.93 17.39 16.74
C ARG A 214 -9.47 17.13 17.11
N ASN A 215 -9.23 16.64 18.32
CA ASN A 215 -7.90 16.43 18.85
C ASN A 215 -7.50 14.94 18.78
N ILE A 216 -6.50 14.62 17.96
CA ILE A 216 -5.95 13.25 17.90
C ILE A 216 -5.36 12.79 19.23
N HIS A 217 -4.99 13.72 20.09
CA HIS A 217 -4.33 13.50 21.37
C HIS A 217 -2.82 13.21 21.25
N TYR A 218 -2.08 13.24 22.39
CA TYR A 218 -0.63 13.14 22.38
C TYR A 218 -0.13 11.73 22.08
N PHE A 219 1.03 11.69 21.45
CA PHE A 219 1.82 10.49 21.17
C PHE A 219 1.04 9.39 20.45
N ALA A 220 0.31 9.77 19.40
CA ALA A 220 -0.43 8.82 18.57
C ALA A 220 0.51 8.04 17.62
N ALA A 221 1.64 7.56 18.13
CA ALA A 221 2.73 6.92 17.38
C ALA A 221 2.26 5.70 16.57
N ALA A 222 1.42 4.85 17.16
CA ALA A 222 0.87 3.70 16.46
C ALA A 222 -0.06 4.09 15.32
N ALA A 223 -0.85 5.17 15.48
CA ALA A 223 -1.69 5.69 14.39
C ALA A 223 -0.85 6.22 13.22
N THR A 224 0.28 6.88 13.52
CA THR A 224 1.23 7.33 12.51
C THR A 224 1.91 6.14 11.84
N GLN A 225 2.47 5.19 12.60
CA GLN A 225 3.23 4.05 12.09
C GLN A 225 2.42 3.18 11.12
N TYR A 226 1.16 2.92 11.45
CA TYR A 226 0.30 2.06 10.65
C TYR A 226 -0.48 2.79 9.54
N GLY A 227 -0.43 4.12 9.48
CA GLY A 227 -0.96 4.93 8.38
C GLY A 227 -2.39 4.56 7.97
N THR A 228 -2.60 4.30 6.67
CA THR A 228 -3.94 4.00 6.14
C THR A 228 -4.55 2.72 6.68
N LEU A 229 -3.75 1.78 7.20
CA LEU A 229 -4.29 0.55 7.83
C LEU A 229 -5.13 0.84 9.07
N VAL A 230 -4.96 2.01 9.68
CA VAL A 230 -5.73 2.44 10.86
C VAL A 230 -6.40 3.81 10.69
N LYS A 231 -6.08 4.54 9.61
CA LYS A 231 -6.68 5.83 9.22
C LYS A 231 -6.62 6.87 10.32
N GLY A 232 -5.46 6.97 10.99
CA GLY A 232 -5.26 7.89 12.11
C GLY A 232 -5.29 9.36 11.70
N GLY A 233 -4.70 9.75 10.58
CA GLY A 233 -4.84 11.06 9.95
C GLY A 233 -6.13 11.18 9.14
N TYR A 234 -6.46 12.37 8.66
CA TYR A 234 -7.57 12.56 7.74
C TYR A 234 -7.14 12.26 6.30
N GLU A 235 -7.68 11.21 5.73
CA GLU A 235 -7.42 10.76 4.38
C GLU A 235 -8.46 11.32 3.40
N TYR A 236 -8.01 12.06 2.39
CA TYR A 236 -8.88 12.70 1.41
C TYR A 236 -9.41 11.69 0.40
N LYS A 237 -10.68 11.85 0.04
CA LYS A 237 -11.38 10.97 -0.89
C LYS A 237 -10.68 10.93 -2.27
N GLY A 238 -10.45 9.73 -2.78
CA GLY A 238 -9.81 9.51 -4.08
C GLY A 238 -8.27 9.51 -4.02
N GLN A 239 -7.69 9.71 -2.85
CA GLN A 239 -6.26 9.57 -2.62
C GLN A 239 -5.94 8.22 -1.97
N SER A 240 -4.76 7.70 -2.27
CA SER A 240 -4.18 6.53 -1.59
C SER A 240 -3.07 6.98 -0.65
N TYR A 241 -2.92 6.28 0.46
CA TYR A 241 -1.98 6.62 1.51
C TYR A 241 -1.12 5.41 1.89
N ASP A 242 0.06 5.70 2.39
CA ASP A 242 1.00 4.69 2.89
C ASP A 242 0.42 3.94 4.09
N GLY A 243 0.66 2.64 4.15
CA GLY A 243 0.31 1.76 5.27
C GLY A 243 1.38 1.74 6.36
N LYS A 244 1.63 0.56 6.95
CA LYS A 244 2.65 0.40 8.01
C LYS A 244 4.04 0.73 7.47
N PHE A 245 4.72 1.68 8.08
CA PHE A 245 6.13 1.92 7.81
C PHE A 245 6.97 0.80 8.45
N GLN A 246 7.73 0.09 7.63
CA GLN A 246 8.49 -1.08 8.05
C GLN A 246 9.99 -0.78 8.02
N HIS A 247 10.62 -0.81 9.19
CA HIS A 247 12.06 -0.97 9.26
C HIS A 247 12.45 -2.45 9.05
N PRO A 248 13.70 -2.73 8.65
CA PRO A 248 14.21 -4.09 8.64
C PRO A 248 14.17 -4.73 10.02
N LYS A 249 13.86 -6.02 10.09
CA LYS A 249 13.93 -6.74 11.38
C LYS A 249 15.35 -6.71 11.95
N PRO A 250 15.48 -6.56 13.28
CA PRO A 250 14.44 -6.57 14.32
C PRO A 250 13.85 -5.19 14.67
N TYR A 251 14.05 -4.16 13.87
CA TYR A 251 13.69 -2.77 14.15
C TYR A 251 12.29 -2.38 13.62
N ASP A 252 11.45 -3.34 13.33
CA ASP A 252 10.11 -3.18 12.76
C ASP A 252 8.98 -3.09 13.80
N THR A 253 9.34 -3.06 15.09
CA THR A 253 8.42 -2.96 16.23
C THR A 253 8.80 -1.79 17.16
N CYS A 254 7.88 -1.39 18.04
CA CYS A 254 8.15 -0.37 19.06
C CYS A 254 9.37 -0.72 19.91
N GLU A 255 9.46 -1.99 20.32
CA GLU A 255 10.52 -2.51 21.18
C GLU A 255 11.88 -2.63 20.47
N GLY A 256 11.90 -2.65 19.14
CA GLY A 256 13.13 -2.65 18.35
C GLY A 256 13.88 -1.32 18.38
N CYS A 257 13.17 -0.23 18.70
CA CYS A 257 13.72 1.12 18.75
C CYS A 257 13.71 1.73 20.15
N HIS A 258 12.72 1.38 20.99
CA HIS A 258 12.54 1.92 22.33
C HIS A 258 12.90 0.91 23.40
N ASN A 259 13.66 1.34 24.42
CA ASN A 259 13.85 0.54 25.61
C ASN A 259 12.51 0.38 26.36
N GLN A 260 12.14 -0.84 26.69
CA GLN A 260 10.82 -1.17 27.26
C GLN A 260 10.56 -0.57 28.66
N HIS A 261 11.62 -0.19 29.39
CA HIS A 261 11.52 0.31 30.77
C HIS A 261 11.83 1.81 30.87
N THR A 262 12.91 2.28 30.24
CA THR A 262 13.22 3.73 30.22
C THR A 262 12.37 4.47 29.20
N LEU A 263 11.84 3.79 28.17
CA LEU A 263 11.13 4.31 26.98
C LEU A 263 11.99 5.19 26.09
N GLU A 264 13.26 5.31 26.38
CA GLU A 264 14.24 6.06 25.58
C GLU A 264 14.50 5.36 24.25
N VAL A 265 14.85 6.14 23.23
CA VAL A 265 15.27 5.61 21.93
C VAL A 265 16.68 5.02 22.05
N GLU A 266 16.85 3.78 21.62
CA GLU A 266 18.12 3.06 21.58
C GLU A 266 18.94 3.49 20.33
N VAL A 267 19.50 4.70 20.38
CA VAL A 267 20.19 5.36 19.24
C VAL A 267 21.29 4.50 18.60
N LYS A 268 21.97 3.68 19.40
CA LYS A 268 23.00 2.74 18.91
C LYS A 268 22.46 1.77 17.85
N GLU A 269 21.19 1.44 17.91
CA GLU A 269 20.54 0.55 16.95
C GLU A 269 20.37 1.25 15.58
N CYS A 270 20.04 2.55 15.60
CA CYS A 270 19.99 3.37 14.38
C CYS A 270 21.34 3.43 13.68
N ALA A 271 22.42 3.61 14.44
CA ALA A 271 23.79 3.73 13.94
C ALA A 271 24.29 2.50 13.18
N THR A 272 23.64 1.34 13.35
CA THR A 272 23.97 0.10 12.64
C THR A 272 23.82 0.26 11.11
N CYS A 273 22.83 1.04 10.67
CA CYS A 273 22.54 1.26 9.24
C CYS A 273 22.68 2.74 8.85
N HIS A 274 22.43 3.67 9.77
CA HIS A 274 22.46 5.11 9.52
C HIS A 274 23.78 5.72 10.03
N THR A 275 24.77 5.78 9.14
CA THR A 275 26.10 6.34 9.48
C THR A 275 25.99 7.80 9.93
N GLY A 276 26.70 8.13 11.02
CA GLY A 276 26.70 9.50 11.57
C GLY A 276 25.64 9.77 12.64
N VAL A 277 24.81 8.79 12.97
CA VAL A 277 23.86 8.87 14.09
C VAL A 277 24.54 8.42 15.37
N ALA A 278 24.78 9.37 16.29
CA ALA A 278 25.42 9.11 17.58
C ALA A 278 24.54 9.48 18.80
N LYS A 279 23.53 10.32 18.59
CA LYS A 279 22.61 10.83 19.60
C LYS A 279 21.23 11.07 18.99
N VAL A 280 20.19 11.24 19.82
CA VAL A 280 18.80 11.35 19.40
C VAL A 280 18.58 12.47 18.37
N GLU A 281 19.26 13.60 18.53
CA GLU A 281 19.14 14.75 17.61
C GLU A 281 19.65 14.45 16.19
N ASP A 282 20.54 13.47 16.04
CA ASP A 282 21.06 13.08 14.73
C ASP A 282 20.03 12.30 13.90
N ILE A 283 19.02 11.69 14.55
CA ILE A 283 17.93 10.98 13.87
C ILE A 283 17.19 11.92 12.92
N ALA A 284 17.05 13.19 13.28
CA ALA A 284 16.43 14.21 12.45
C ALA A 284 17.09 14.37 11.06
N LYS A 285 18.38 14.05 10.95
CA LYS A 285 19.17 14.16 9.72
C LYS A 285 19.12 12.93 8.84
N ILE A 286 18.48 11.86 9.29
CA ILE A 286 18.40 10.62 8.52
C ILE A 286 17.63 10.87 7.21
N ARG A 287 18.18 10.31 6.12
CA ARG A 287 17.56 10.28 4.81
C ARG A 287 17.75 8.88 4.22
N MET A 288 16.68 8.23 3.79
CA MET A 288 16.78 6.92 3.16
C MET A 288 17.20 7.06 1.68
N ASN A 289 18.02 6.14 1.17
CA ASN A 289 18.50 6.20 -0.22
C ASN A 289 17.40 6.11 -1.29
N GLY A 290 16.27 5.50 -0.98
CA GLY A 290 15.11 5.44 -1.88
C GLY A 290 14.14 6.62 -1.73
N SER A 291 14.41 7.53 -0.79
CA SER A 291 13.55 8.64 -0.42
C SER A 291 14.33 9.95 -0.52
N GLN A 292 14.81 10.28 -1.73
CA GLN A 292 15.61 11.48 -2.00
C GLN A 292 14.82 12.54 -2.78
N MET A 293 13.54 12.64 -2.46
CA MET A 293 12.65 13.61 -3.05
C MET A 293 12.63 14.90 -2.22
N ASP A 294 12.51 16.04 -2.85
CA ASP A 294 12.25 17.34 -2.24
C ASP A 294 10.75 17.38 -1.88
N TYR A 295 10.41 16.91 -0.67
CA TYR A 295 9.01 16.76 -0.28
C TYR A 295 8.35 18.09 0.03
N ASP A 296 9.06 19.06 0.56
CA ASP A 296 8.50 20.37 0.85
C ASP A 296 8.65 21.36 -0.32
N GLY A 297 9.50 21.05 -1.31
CA GLY A 297 9.66 21.83 -2.53
C GLY A 297 10.49 23.09 -2.35
N ASP A 298 11.42 23.12 -1.40
CA ASP A 298 12.31 24.26 -1.17
C ASP A 298 13.54 24.25 -2.08
N GLY A 299 13.82 23.13 -2.75
CA GLY A 299 14.94 22.92 -3.67
C GLY A 299 16.12 22.18 -3.04
N ASN A 300 16.00 21.68 -1.80
CA ASN A 300 17.04 21.01 -1.04
C ASN A 300 16.71 19.55 -0.70
N ALA A 301 16.74 18.65 -1.65
CA ALA A 301 16.53 17.21 -1.44
C ALA A 301 17.65 16.50 -0.65
N LYS A 302 18.58 17.22 0.00
CA LYS A 302 19.69 16.64 0.76
C LYS A 302 19.58 16.83 2.27
N GLU A 303 18.63 17.59 2.71
CA GLU A 303 18.35 17.78 4.13
C GLU A 303 17.75 16.54 4.78
N GLY A 304 17.67 16.50 6.10
CA GLY A 304 17.06 15.40 6.83
C GLY A 304 15.55 15.35 6.65
N ILE A 305 14.96 14.18 6.82
CA ILE A 305 13.50 14.02 6.70
C ILE A 305 12.72 14.88 7.70
N ALA A 306 13.33 15.24 8.84
CA ALA A 306 12.69 16.12 9.81
C ALA A 306 12.52 17.55 9.28
N GLU A 307 13.48 18.04 8.48
CA GLU A 307 13.44 19.38 7.87
C GLU A 307 12.37 19.44 6.78
N GLU A 308 12.26 18.42 5.93
CA GLU A 308 11.20 18.28 4.94
C GLU A 308 9.79 18.28 5.59
N LEU A 309 9.64 17.54 6.69
CA LEU A 309 8.38 17.51 7.43
C LEU A 309 8.07 18.88 8.07
N ALA A 310 9.08 19.61 8.55
CA ALA A 310 8.92 20.93 9.12
C ALA A 310 8.50 21.95 8.05
N GLY A 311 9.14 21.95 6.89
CA GLY A 311 8.81 22.82 5.78
C GLY A 311 7.38 22.62 5.28
N LEU A 312 6.93 21.36 5.10
CA LEU A 312 5.54 21.07 4.78
C LEU A 312 4.57 21.50 5.89
N GLN A 313 4.96 21.35 7.16
CA GLN A 313 4.12 21.75 8.28
C GLN A 313 3.95 23.27 8.38
N GLU A 314 5.00 24.04 8.09
CA GLU A 314 4.93 25.51 7.97
C GLU A 314 4.03 25.94 6.81
N LYS A 315 4.16 25.30 5.64
CA LYS A 315 3.30 25.56 4.48
C LYS A 315 1.83 25.24 4.79
N LEU A 316 1.57 24.14 5.51
CA LEU A 316 0.20 23.78 5.90
C LEU A 316 -0.40 24.79 6.89
N LEU A 317 0.37 25.27 7.87
CA LEU A 317 -0.11 26.32 8.78
C LEU A 317 -0.44 27.61 8.02
N ALA A 318 0.42 28.01 7.10
CA ALA A 318 0.19 29.18 6.25
C ALA A 318 -1.09 29.02 5.40
N ALA A 319 -1.35 27.84 4.85
CA ALA A 319 -2.57 27.57 4.09
C ALA A 319 -3.81 27.57 4.99
N ILE A 320 -3.75 27.02 6.21
CA ILE A 320 -4.82 27.08 7.22
C ILE A 320 -5.15 28.52 7.57
N GLN A 321 -4.14 29.35 7.83
CA GLN A 321 -4.32 30.77 8.19
C GLN A 321 -4.91 31.57 7.03
N ALA A 322 -4.40 31.40 5.83
CA ALA A 322 -4.93 32.06 4.63
C ALA A 322 -6.38 31.66 4.38
N TYR A 323 -6.70 30.38 4.46
CA TYR A 323 -8.06 29.88 4.26
C TYR A 323 -9.03 30.38 5.36
N ALA A 324 -8.62 30.35 6.61
CA ALA A 324 -9.44 30.86 7.72
C ALA A 324 -9.80 32.34 7.51
N LYS A 325 -8.83 33.14 7.08
CA LYS A 325 -9.02 34.55 6.76
C LYS A 325 -9.89 34.77 5.52
N GLU A 326 -9.61 34.07 4.41
CA GLU A 326 -10.31 34.28 3.14
C GLU A 326 -11.72 33.69 3.10
N VAL A 327 -11.93 32.51 3.68
CA VAL A 327 -13.20 31.78 3.65
C VAL A 327 -13.92 31.86 5.00
N GLY A 328 -13.25 31.54 6.10
CA GLY A 328 -13.80 31.62 7.45
C GLY A 328 -14.09 33.05 7.95
N LYS A 329 -13.46 34.07 7.34
CA LYS A 329 -13.54 35.49 7.72
C LYS A 329 -13.11 35.76 9.17
N ALA A 330 -12.22 34.92 9.70
CA ALA A 330 -11.67 35.08 11.03
C ALA A 330 -10.21 34.55 11.01
N ASP A 331 -9.30 35.28 11.62
CA ASP A 331 -7.90 34.86 11.69
C ASP A 331 -7.72 33.76 12.75
N ILE A 332 -6.84 32.80 12.48
CA ILE A 332 -6.57 31.58 13.28
C ILE A 332 -5.08 31.43 13.51
N THR A 333 -4.70 30.94 14.69
CA THR A 333 -3.33 30.50 14.95
C THR A 333 -3.32 29.19 15.75
N TYR A 334 -2.15 28.55 15.84
CA TYR A 334 -1.96 27.30 16.58
C TYR A 334 -1.06 27.50 17.78
N SER A 335 -1.54 27.08 18.97
CA SER A 335 -0.78 27.03 20.20
C SER A 335 -0.55 25.56 20.60
N PRO A 336 0.69 25.04 20.69
CA PRO A 336 0.93 23.67 21.08
C PRO A 336 0.60 23.40 22.56
N THR A 337 0.48 24.44 23.38
CA THR A 337 0.31 24.36 24.84
C THR A 337 -1.05 24.78 25.35
N THR A 338 -1.81 25.57 24.57
CA THR A 338 -3.11 26.14 25.01
C THR A 338 -4.27 25.39 24.33
N TYR A 339 -5.01 24.58 25.09
CA TYR A 339 -6.21 23.91 24.61
C TYR A 339 -7.30 24.96 24.26
N PRO A 340 -8.03 24.83 23.13
CA PRO A 340 -8.11 23.70 22.21
C PRO A 340 -7.11 23.73 21.03
N TYR A 341 -5.96 24.33 21.19
CA TYR A 341 -4.81 24.41 20.29
C TYR A 341 -4.99 25.36 19.12
N PHE A 342 -6.14 25.38 18.46
CA PHE A 342 -6.48 26.38 17.45
C PHE A 342 -7.30 27.49 18.09
N ILE A 343 -6.70 28.67 18.17
CA ILE A 343 -7.22 29.84 18.86
C ILE A 343 -7.45 30.98 17.87
N ALA A 344 -8.33 31.89 18.24
CA ALA A 344 -8.58 33.10 17.47
C ALA A 344 -7.36 34.01 17.56
N ASP A 345 -6.78 34.33 16.42
CA ASP A 345 -5.72 35.32 16.29
C ASP A 345 -6.36 36.71 16.20
N LYS A 346 -6.31 37.45 17.32
CA LYS A 346 -7.02 38.74 17.44
C LYS A 346 -6.31 39.88 16.74
N ASN A 347 -4.98 39.80 16.66
CA ASN A 347 -4.18 40.87 16.09
C ASN A 347 -3.73 40.57 14.64
N GLY A 348 -4.02 39.32 14.12
CA GLY A 348 -3.75 38.93 12.77
C GLY A 348 -2.27 38.72 12.44
N ASN A 349 -1.42 38.46 13.47
CA ASN A 349 0.01 38.30 13.29
C ASN A 349 0.44 36.87 12.95
N GLY A 350 -0.50 35.92 12.99
CA GLY A 350 -0.29 34.52 12.69
C GLY A 350 0.40 33.72 13.80
N LYS A 351 0.60 34.29 14.98
CA LYS A 351 1.26 33.66 16.13
C LYS A 351 0.32 33.61 17.32
N ALA A 352 0.53 32.59 18.16
CA ALA A 352 -0.22 32.45 19.41
C ALA A 352 0.40 33.34 20.49
N ASP A 353 -0.20 34.46 20.79
CA ASP A 353 0.24 35.37 21.83
C ASP A 353 -0.32 34.96 23.21
N ALA A 354 0.34 35.37 24.29
CA ALA A 354 -0.01 34.93 25.65
C ALA A 354 -1.40 35.32 26.13
N ASP A 355 -1.96 36.40 25.57
CA ASP A 355 -3.31 36.89 25.85
C ASP A 355 -4.39 36.32 24.90
N GLU A 356 -4.00 35.52 23.94
CA GLU A 356 -4.88 34.87 22.98
C GLU A 356 -5.21 33.44 23.44
N THR A 357 -6.30 33.29 24.14
CA THR A 357 -6.76 31.99 24.70
C THR A 357 -8.15 31.57 24.19
N ALA A 358 -8.80 32.42 23.39
CA ALA A 358 -10.14 32.14 22.89
C ALA A 358 -10.09 31.10 21.76
N ALA A 359 -10.90 30.03 21.88
CA ALA A 359 -11.03 29.03 20.85
C ALA A 359 -11.46 29.66 19.50
N TYR A 360 -10.87 29.19 18.41
CA TYR A 360 -11.37 29.53 17.08
C TYR A 360 -12.75 28.90 16.86
N THR A 361 -13.68 29.68 16.25
CA THR A 361 -15.10 29.29 16.12
C THR A 361 -15.64 29.27 14.69
N ALA A 362 -14.92 29.84 13.72
CA ALA A 362 -15.39 29.92 12.35
C ALA A 362 -15.01 28.70 11.51
N TRP A 363 -15.28 27.51 12.07
CA TRP A 363 -14.91 26.24 11.45
C TRP A 363 -15.77 25.92 10.22
N THR A 364 -15.11 25.50 9.14
CA THR A 364 -15.71 24.81 7.99
C THR A 364 -15.25 23.35 7.98
N PRO A 365 -15.95 22.42 7.30
CA PRO A 365 -15.48 21.05 7.14
C PRO A 365 -14.06 20.94 6.57
N ARG A 366 -13.74 21.71 5.51
CA ARG A 366 -12.41 21.75 4.89
C ARG A 366 -11.33 22.18 5.88
N LEU A 367 -11.56 23.26 6.61
CA LEU A 367 -10.61 23.75 7.60
C LEU A 367 -10.38 22.75 8.74
N LEU A 368 -11.44 22.07 9.20
CA LEU A 368 -11.35 21.05 10.24
C LEU A 368 -10.45 19.89 9.81
N LYS A 369 -10.58 19.39 8.57
CA LYS A 369 -9.76 18.30 8.02
C LYS A 369 -8.28 18.68 8.00
N ALA A 370 -7.95 19.85 7.47
CA ALA A 370 -6.58 20.34 7.38
C ALA A 370 -5.96 20.61 8.77
N ALA A 371 -6.69 21.26 9.67
CA ALA A 371 -6.26 21.52 11.03
C ALA A 371 -6.05 20.23 11.83
N TYR A 372 -6.89 19.21 11.58
CA TYR A 372 -6.70 17.88 12.16
C TYR A 372 -5.37 17.26 11.70
N ASN A 373 -5.07 17.27 10.40
CA ASN A 373 -3.81 16.73 9.87
C ASN A 373 -2.58 17.51 10.35
N TYR A 374 -2.70 18.83 10.48
CA TYR A 374 -1.64 19.64 11.10
C TYR A 374 -1.33 19.17 12.53
N GLN A 375 -2.38 18.86 13.30
CA GLN A 375 -2.18 18.38 14.67
C GLN A 375 -1.69 16.93 14.71
N VAL A 376 -2.09 16.06 13.80
CA VAL A 376 -1.51 14.71 13.68
C VAL A 376 0.00 14.80 13.54
N ALA A 377 0.49 15.67 12.63
CA ALA A 377 1.92 15.91 12.47
C ALA A 377 2.57 16.53 13.72
N SER A 378 1.84 17.32 14.51
CA SER A 378 2.37 17.99 15.70
C SER A 378 2.41 17.10 16.95
N LYS A 379 1.49 16.14 17.08
CA LYS A 379 1.30 15.34 18.30
C LYS A 379 2.10 14.04 18.34
N ASP A 380 2.77 13.70 17.24
CA ASP A 380 3.76 12.63 17.22
C ASP A 380 5.17 13.21 16.97
N PRO A 381 5.96 13.41 18.01
CA PRO A 381 7.34 13.93 17.86
C PRO A 381 8.25 12.96 17.10
N GLY A 382 7.95 11.66 17.13
CA GLY A 382 8.65 10.60 16.41
C GLY A 382 8.18 10.36 14.98
N LYS A 383 7.29 11.20 14.44
CA LYS A 383 6.69 11.04 13.10
C LYS A 383 7.68 10.74 11.98
N LEU A 384 8.89 11.33 12.10
CA LEU A 384 9.98 11.14 11.13
C LEU A 384 10.46 9.68 11.04
N ALA A 385 10.40 8.94 12.14
CA ALA A 385 10.79 7.53 12.23
C ALA A 385 9.58 6.59 12.23
N HIS A 386 8.43 7.01 12.76
CA HIS A 386 7.23 6.19 12.78
C HIS A 386 6.65 6.00 11.39
N ASN A 387 6.38 7.08 10.62
CA ASN A 387 5.97 7.02 9.21
C ASN A 387 5.97 8.41 8.58
N ALA A 388 7.15 8.90 8.21
CA ALA A 388 7.28 10.20 7.55
C ALA A 388 6.46 10.28 6.26
N LYS A 389 6.42 9.19 5.48
CA LYS A 389 5.70 9.12 4.19
C LYS A 389 4.21 9.43 4.36
N TYR A 390 3.56 8.77 5.30
CA TYR A 390 2.14 9.01 5.59
C TYR A 390 1.87 10.44 6.03
N VAL A 391 2.72 11.00 6.90
CA VAL A 391 2.58 12.38 7.39
C VAL A 391 2.78 13.40 6.27
N ILE A 392 3.75 13.18 5.37
CA ILE A 392 3.96 14.00 4.17
C ILE A 392 2.69 14.03 3.32
N GLN A 393 2.11 12.86 3.03
CA GLN A 393 0.89 12.73 2.22
C GLN A 393 -0.29 13.47 2.85
N LEU A 394 -0.49 13.34 4.16
CA LEU A 394 -1.55 14.06 4.88
C LEU A 394 -1.39 15.58 4.78
N MET A 395 -0.18 16.09 4.95
CA MET A 395 0.10 17.53 4.90
C MET A 395 -0.01 18.06 3.46
N TYR A 396 0.58 17.35 2.49
CA TYR A 396 0.51 17.72 1.08
C TYR A 396 -0.92 17.82 0.59
N ASP A 397 -1.75 16.79 0.84
CA ASP A 397 -3.15 16.77 0.40
C ASP A 397 -3.99 17.83 1.11
N SER A 398 -3.68 18.13 2.38
CA SER A 398 -4.34 19.21 3.11
C SER A 398 -4.05 20.58 2.50
N ILE A 399 -2.78 20.84 2.12
CA ILE A 399 -2.41 22.08 1.44
C ILE A 399 -3.10 22.15 0.07
N ALA A 400 -3.04 21.07 -0.71
CA ALA A 400 -3.64 20.99 -2.04
C ALA A 400 -5.18 21.25 -1.98
N ASP A 401 -5.87 20.66 -1.00
CA ASP A 401 -7.30 20.85 -0.81
C ASP A 401 -7.65 22.31 -0.43
N LEU A 402 -6.94 22.92 0.54
CA LEU A 402 -7.11 24.32 0.91
C LEU A 402 -6.82 25.26 -0.27
N ASN A 403 -5.79 24.98 -1.04
CA ASN A 403 -5.36 25.78 -2.20
C ASN A 403 -6.46 25.89 -3.26
N THR A 404 -7.38 24.94 -3.36
CA THR A 404 -8.54 25.01 -4.28
C THR A 404 -9.44 26.22 -4.03
N LYS A 405 -9.32 26.88 -2.86
CA LYS A 405 -10.17 28.00 -2.41
C LYS A 405 -9.42 29.30 -2.14
N LEU A 406 -8.12 29.26 -2.16
CA LEU A 406 -7.31 30.45 -1.90
C LEU A 406 -7.15 31.32 -3.15
N ALA A 407 -7.31 32.62 -3.01
CA ALA A 407 -7.01 33.57 -4.09
C ALA A 407 -5.52 33.56 -4.46
N LYS A 408 -4.66 33.28 -3.48
CA LYS A 408 -3.23 33.10 -3.66
C LYS A 408 -2.82 31.75 -3.01
N PRO A 409 -2.76 30.67 -3.79
CA PRO A 409 -2.35 29.36 -3.29
C PRO A 409 -0.97 29.37 -2.66
N VAL A 410 -0.78 28.56 -1.62
CA VAL A 410 0.55 28.28 -1.05
C VAL A 410 1.32 27.43 -2.06
N ASP A 411 2.56 27.80 -2.34
CA ASP A 411 3.37 27.14 -3.36
C ASP A 411 3.84 25.75 -2.92
N ILE A 412 3.33 24.73 -3.60
CA ILE A 412 3.73 23.32 -3.52
C ILE A 412 4.04 22.76 -4.92
N ALA A 413 4.28 23.62 -5.92
CA ALA A 413 4.47 23.16 -7.29
C ALA A 413 5.73 22.27 -7.47
N LYS A 414 6.72 22.42 -6.59
CA LYS A 414 7.93 21.60 -6.57
C LYS A 414 7.91 20.52 -5.49
N ALA A 415 6.97 20.61 -4.55
CA ALA A 415 6.83 19.63 -3.48
C ALA A 415 6.44 18.26 -4.03
N VAL A 416 6.96 17.20 -3.42
CA VAL A 416 6.70 15.83 -3.83
C VAL A 416 5.89 15.11 -2.76
N ARG A 417 4.82 14.44 -3.17
CA ARG A 417 3.90 13.73 -2.27
C ARG A 417 4.37 12.33 -1.90
N ASN A 418 4.95 11.60 -2.84
CA ASN A 418 5.26 10.17 -2.72
C ASN A 418 6.73 9.90 -3.00
N ASP A 419 7.24 8.81 -2.45
CA ASP A 419 8.51 8.23 -2.87
C ASP A 419 8.47 7.76 -4.33
N ALA A 420 9.65 7.59 -4.92
CA ALA A 420 9.76 7.11 -6.29
C ALA A 420 9.83 5.58 -6.39
N GLY A 421 9.44 5.07 -7.54
CA GLY A 421 9.64 3.68 -7.93
C GLY A 421 8.98 2.66 -7.01
N HIS A 422 9.72 1.61 -6.65
CA HIS A 422 9.21 0.57 -5.76
C HIS A 422 9.04 1.00 -4.29
N PHE A 423 9.49 2.19 -3.94
CA PHE A 423 9.30 2.75 -2.60
C PHE A 423 7.98 3.52 -2.44
N ASP A 424 7.23 3.72 -3.53
CA ASP A 424 5.88 4.31 -3.47
C ASP A 424 4.89 3.32 -2.84
N GLY A 425 4.61 3.53 -1.56
CA GLY A 425 3.67 2.71 -0.81
C GLY A 425 2.21 2.96 -1.16
N THR A 426 1.89 4.03 -1.91
CA THR A 426 0.51 4.32 -2.35
C THR A 426 0.10 3.57 -3.61
N ALA A 427 1.07 2.93 -4.29
CA ALA A 427 0.79 2.15 -5.49
C ALA A 427 -0.19 1.01 -5.18
N MET A 428 -1.18 0.81 -6.07
CA MET A 428 -2.17 -0.27 -5.95
C MET A 428 -1.53 -1.63 -5.74
N ALA A 429 -0.34 -1.85 -6.30
CA ALA A 429 0.45 -3.07 -6.09
C ALA A 429 0.70 -3.41 -4.62
N PHE A 430 0.64 -2.43 -3.72
CA PHE A 430 0.82 -2.60 -2.28
C PHE A 430 -0.46 -2.36 -1.46
N ARG A 431 -1.47 -1.69 -2.03
CA ARG A 431 -2.73 -1.33 -1.33
C ARG A 431 -3.88 -2.30 -1.58
N ASP A 432 -3.72 -3.23 -2.56
CA ASP A 432 -4.80 -4.12 -2.99
C ASP A 432 -5.34 -5.04 -1.88
N TRP A 433 -4.50 -5.35 -0.87
CA TRP A 433 -4.84 -6.26 0.24
C TRP A 433 -4.99 -5.57 1.61
N ASP A 434 -5.16 -4.25 1.64
CA ASP A 434 -5.31 -3.53 2.92
C ASP A 434 -6.56 -3.96 3.71
N ALA A 435 -7.62 -4.31 3.00
CA ALA A 435 -8.87 -4.78 3.61
C ALA A 435 -8.73 -6.19 4.23
N GLU A 436 -7.93 -7.05 3.62
CA GLU A 436 -7.64 -8.40 4.07
C GLU A 436 -6.57 -8.41 5.17
N GLY A 437 -5.70 -7.41 5.20
CA GLY A 437 -4.61 -7.24 6.15
C GLY A 437 -3.39 -8.12 5.89
N ALA A 438 -3.38 -8.87 4.78
CA ALA A 438 -2.27 -9.73 4.39
C ALA A 438 -2.23 -9.98 2.88
N VAL A 439 -1.03 -10.12 2.33
CA VAL A 439 -0.80 -10.47 0.93
C VAL A 439 -0.77 -11.99 0.79
N PRO A 440 -1.65 -12.60 -0.02
CA PRO A 440 -1.69 -14.05 -0.18
C PRO A 440 -0.36 -14.63 -0.72
N ALA A 441 -0.01 -15.84 -0.30
CA ALA A 441 1.23 -16.53 -0.66
C ALA A 441 1.56 -16.51 -2.17
N GLY A 442 0.55 -16.72 -3.03
CA GLY A 442 0.72 -16.68 -4.49
C GLY A 442 1.06 -15.30 -5.08
N CYS A 443 0.92 -14.23 -4.31
CA CYS A 443 1.15 -12.83 -4.70
C CYS A 443 2.36 -12.23 -3.96
N ALA A 444 2.65 -12.74 -2.78
CA ALA A 444 3.58 -12.18 -1.82
C ALA A 444 5.02 -12.01 -2.34
N LYS A 445 5.49 -12.90 -3.21
CA LYS A 445 6.82 -12.78 -3.86
C LYS A 445 7.06 -11.40 -4.46
N CYS A 446 6.04 -10.79 -5.08
CA CYS A 446 6.15 -9.55 -5.83
C CYS A 446 5.47 -8.35 -5.16
N HIS A 447 4.57 -8.59 -4.20
CA HIS A 447 3.72 -7.56 -3.62
C HIS A 447 3.92 -7.36 -2.11
N SER A 448 5.02 -7.91 -1.55
CA SER A 448 5.39 -7.67 -0.16
C SER A 448 6.90 -7.40 -0.02
N ALA A 449 7.28 -6.76 1.07
CA ALA A 449 8.68 -6.43 1.33
C ALA A 449 9.55 -7.68 1.58
N ASN A 450 8.99 -8.71 2.22
CA ASN A 450 9.72 -9.91 2.63
C ASN A 450 9.48 -11.13 1.72
N GLY A 451 8.54 -11.07 0.79
CA GLY A 451 8.17 -12.23 -0.02
C GLY A 451 9.26 -12.68 -0.99
N LEU A 452 9.96 -11.75 -1.64
CA LEU A 452 11.10 -12.11 -2.50
C LEU A 452 12.28 -12.70 -1.71
N PRO A 453 12.72 -12.13 -0.58
CA PRO A 453 13.68 -12.77 0.32
C PRO A 453 13.30 -14.20 0.68
N GLU A 454 12.09 -14.42 1.17
CA GLU A 454 11.62 -15.76 1.56
C GLU A 454 11.62 -16.73 0.37
N PHE A 455 11.13 -16.29 -0.79
CA PHE A 455 11.13 -17.08 -2.02
C PHE A 455 12.55 -17.56 -2.41
N LEU A 456 13.53 -16.66 -2.36
CA LEU A 456 14.91 -16.99 -2.73
C LEU A 456 15.57 -17.91 -1.69
N GLU A 457 15.35 -17.67 -0.41
CA GLU A 457 15.93 -18.43 0.70
C GLU A 457 15.35 -19.84 0.80
N SER A 458 14.08 -20.02 0.50
CA SER A 458 13.40 -21.34 0.49
C SER A 458 13.65 -22.16 -0.77
N GLY A 459 14.29 -21.60 -1.81
CA GLY A 459 14.39 -22.23 -3.12
C GLY A 459 13.04 -22.33 -3.84
N GLY A 460 12.23 -21.27 -3.74
CA GLY A 460 10.91 -21.20 -4.32
C GLY A 460 10.86 -21.44 -5.83
N THR A 461 9.70 -21.84 -6.33
CA THR A 461 9.51 -22.15 -7.75
C THR A 461 8.31 -21.44 -8.35
N VAL A 462 8.38 -21.22 -9.67
CA VAL A 462 7.24 -20.75 -10.49
C VAL A 462 6.93 -21.86 -11.48
N ALA A 463 5.74 -22.44 -11.41
CA ALA A 463 5.38 -23.59 -12.24
C ALA A 463 3.95 -23.47 -12.77
N MET A 464 3.69 -24.06 -13.94
CA MET A 464 2.35 -24.17 -14.52
C MET A 464 1.67 -25.47 -14.09
N THR A 465 0.44 -25.35 -13.61
CA THR A 465 -0.41 -26.51 -13.32
C THR A 465 -0.96 -27.15 -14.60
N SER A 466 -1.51 -28.37 -14.48
CA SER A 466 -2.19 -29.04 -15.60
C SER A 466 -3.42 -28.29 -16.13
N ALA A 467 -3.97 -27.37 -15.35
CA ALA A 467 -5.09 -26.50 -15.74
C ALA A 467 -4.63 -25.16 -16.38
N GLY A 468 -3.32 -24.97 -16.59
CA GLY A 468 -2.79 -23.75 -17.18
C GLY A 468 -2.73 -22.54 -16.22
N SER A 469 -2.83 -22.75 -14.92
CA SER A 469 -2.61 -21.72 -13.90
C SER A 469 -1.16 -21.71 -13.46
N ILE A 470 -0.61 -20.54 -13.18
CA ILE A 470 0.75 -20.41 -12.66
C ILE A 470 0.69 -20.35 -11.13
N VAL A 471 1.52 -21.17 -10.49
CA VAL A 471 1.67 -21.26 -9.04
C VAL A 471 3.09 -20.87 -8.64
N THR A 472 3.19 -20.01 -7.66
CA THR A 472 4.45 -19.67 -6.97
C THR A 472 4.48 -20.42 -5.65
N THR A 473 5.58 -21.10 -5.35
CA THR A 473 5.79 -21.85 -4.09
C THR A 473 7.00 -21.28 -3.36
N GLY A 474 7.20 -21.67 -2.10
CA GLY A 474 8.36 -21.26 -1.31
C GLY A 474 8.20 -19.85 -0.68
N VAL A 475 7.00 -19.34 -0.63
CA VAL A 475 6.68 -18.12 0.09
C VAL A 475 5.30 -18.28 0.75
N GLY A 476 5.20 -17.84 2.01
CA GLY A 476 3.96 -17.82 2.76
C GLY A 476 3.14 -16.53 2.53
N GLU A 477 2.03 -16.42 3.26
CA GLU A 477 1.30 -15.17 3.40
C GLU A 477 2.18 -14.12 4.08
N GLN A 478 2.15 -12.88 3.61
CA GLN A 478 2.99 -11.78 4.10
C GLN A 478 2.13 -10.61 4.56
N GLU A 479 2.70 -9.78 5.44
CA GLU A 479 2.10 -8.48 5.78
C GLU A 479 1.99 -7.59 4.53
N THR A 480 0.97 -6.71 4.53
CA THR A 480 0.86 -5.66 3.52
C THR A 480 2.08 -4.75 3.58
N ALA A 481 2.64 -4.41 2.42
CA ALA A 481 3.86 -3.61 2.33
C ALA A 481 3.56 -2.12 2.13
N ASN A 482 4.52 -1.29 2.54
CA ASN A 482 4.53 0.15 2.29
C ASN A 482 5.58 0.51 1.23
N GLY A 483 5.49 -0.14 0.07
CA GLY A 483 6.56 -0.22 -0.90
C GLY A 483 7.56 -1.34 -0.57
N PHE A 484 8.63 -1.46 -1.35
CA PHE A 484 9.71 -2.38 -1.02
C PHE A 484 10.60 -1.80 0.09
N ALA A 485 11.19 -2.70 0.88
CA ALA A 485 12.23 -2.37 1.83
C ALA A 485 13.64 -2.59 1.21
N CYS A 486 14.66 -2.00 1.82
CA CYS A 486 16.05 -2.25 1.40
C CYS A 486 16.37 -3.75 1.40
N THR A 487 15.88 -4.49 2.39
CA THR A 487 16.04 -5.94 2.53
C THR A 487 15.36 -6.77 1.44
N THR A 488 14.41 -6.21 0.70
CA THR A 488 13.81 -6.90 -0.45
C THR A 488 14.89 -7.24 -1.48
N CYS A 489 15.80 -6.30 -1.76
CA CYS A 489 16.86 -6.46 -2.76
C CYS A 489 18.25 -6.74 -2.15
N HIS A 490 18.51 -6.28 -0.92
CA HIS A 490 19.82 -6.42 -0.28
C HIS A 490 19.81 -7.49 0.82
N SER A 491 20.80 -8.38 0.80
CA SER A 491 20.98 -9.42 1.82
C SER A 491 21.81 -8.96 3.02
N ASP A 492 22.54 -7.84 2.87
CA ASP A 492 23.40 -7.24 3.89
C ASP A 492 23.27 -5.72 3.79
N LEU A 493 22.75 -5.08 4.82
CA LEU A 493 22.51 -3.62 4.85
C LEU A 493 23.74 -2.83 5.31
N THR A 494 24.78 -3.48 5.82
CA THR A 494 26.04 -2.79 6.17
C THR A 494 26.93 -2.56 4.94
N LYS A 495 26.88 -3.50 3.98
CA LYS A 495 27.60 -3.45 2.72
C LYS A 495 26.70 -3.24 1.50
N PHE A 496 25.41 -3.21 1.70
CA PHE A 496 24.38 -3.18 0.66
C PHE A 496 24.57 -4.25 -0.42
N THR A 497 24.95 -5.47 0.00
CA THR A 497 25.15 -6.59 -0.90
C THR A 497 23.82 -6.99 -1.53
N VAL A 498 23.72 -6.93 -2.86
CA VAL A 498 22.52 -7.34 -3.60
C VAL A 498 22.34 -8.86 -3.50
N ARG A 499 21.11 -9.32 -3.32
CA ARG A 499 20.77 -10.75 -3.30
C ARG A 499 21.21 -11.44 -4.58
N SER A 500 21.75 -12.62 -4.44
CA SER A 500 22.36 -13.38 -5.54
C SER A 500 21.31 -14.20 -6.28
N VAL A 501 21.06 -13.87 -7.56
CA VAL A 501 20.19 -14.64 -8.46
C VAL A 501 20.96 -14.97 -9.74
N VAL A 502 21.07 -16.26 -10.07
CA VAL A 502 21.74 -16.71 -11.29
C VAL A 502 20.72 -16.97 -12.40
N ASN A 503 19.68 -17.73 -12.12
CA ASN A 503 18.65 -18.12 -13.07
C ASN A 503 17.27 -17.81 -12.52
N VAL A 504 16.38 -17.36 -13.39
CA VAL A 504 14.99 -17.00 -13.03
C VAL A 504 14.03 -17.92 -13.78
N PRO A 505 13.14 -18.64 -13.07
CA PRO A 505 12.12 -19.47 -13.69
C PRO A 505 10.97 -18.62 -14.22
N PHE A 506 10.65 -18.73 -15.51
CA PHE A 506 9.54 -18.04 -16.16
C PHE A 506 8.27 -18.89 -16.21
N PRO A 507 7.07 -18.27 -16.34
CA PRO A 507 5.80 -19.00 -16.42
C PRO A 507 5.66 -20.00 -17.56
N SER A 508 6.49 -19.89 -18.59
CA SER A 508 6.58 -20.83 -19.70
C SER A 508 7.33 -22.13 -19.35
N GLY A 509 7.94 -22.23 -18.17
CA GLY A 509 8.84 -23.31 -17.77
C GLY A 509 10.29 -23.09 -18.24
N LYS A 510 10.58 -21.98 -18.90
CA LYS A 510 11.96 -21.63 -19.27
C LYS A 510 12.69 -21.03 -18.08
N SER A 511 14.00 -21.24 -18.02
CA SER A 511 14.88 -20.60 -17.03
C SER A 511 15.81 -19.65 -17.76
N LEU A 512 15.76 -18.37 -17.43
CA LEU A 512 16.48 -17.30 -18.14
C LEU A 512 17.44 -16.56 -17.23
N THR A 513 18.44 -15.92 -17.84
CA THR A 513 19.49 -15.22 -17.10
C THR A 513 20.22 -14.19 -17.96
N PHE A 514 20.67 -13.12 -17.32
CA PHE A 514 21.69 -12.20 -17.88
C PHE A 514 23.11 -12.67 -17.61
N SER A 515 23.31 -13.71 -16.80
CA SER A 515 24.63 -14.23 -16.45
C SER A 515 25.32 -14.82 -17.68
N LYS A 516 26.51 -14.30 -17.98
CA LYS A 516 27.35 -14.74 -19.09
C LYS A 516 28.73 -15.28 -18.59
N GLU A 517 29.22 -14.68 -17.51
CA GLU A 517 30.49 -15.03 -16.91
C GLU A 517 30.39 -16.26 -16.02
N LYS A 518 31.47 -17.03 -15.99
CA LYS A 518 31.60 -18.20 -15.12
C LYS A 518 32.67 -17.96 -14.06
N ASP A 519 32.49 -18.60 -12.93
CA ASP A 519 33.52 -18.68 -11.90
C ASP A 519 34.60 -19.71 -12.23
N ASP A 520 35.59 -19.83 -11.35
CA ASP A 520 36.72 -20.77 -11.53
C ASP A 520 36.31 -22.27 -11.53
N LYS A 521 35.07 -22.54 -11.09
CA LYS A 521 34.46 -23.89 -11.08
C LYS A 521 33.53 -24.12 -12.28
N GLY A 522 33.37 -23.12 -13.16
CA GLY A 522 32.52 -23.18 -14.35
C GLY A 522 31.04 -22.86 -14.10
N ALA A 523 30.68 -22.48 -12.89
CA ALA A 523 29.31 -22.04 -12.57
C ALA A 523 29.09 -20.58 -13.01
N LEU A 524 27.87 -20.26 -13.48
CA LEU A 524 27.51 -18.89 -13.85
C LEU A 524 27.55 -17.98 -12.62
N LYS A 525 28.14 -16.79 -12.76
CA LYS A 525 28.15 -15.78 -11.74
C LYS A 525 26.79 -15.04 -11.72
N PRO A 526 26.25 -14.69 -10.54
CA PRO A 526 25.00 -13.91 -10.47
C PRO A 526 25.19 -12.50 -11.06
N VAL A 527 24.11 -11.96 -11.61
CA VAL A 527 24.04 -10.58 -12.11
C VAL A 527 22.88 -9.88 -11.40
N ALA A 528 23.12 -8.68 -10.88
CA ALA A 528 22.10 -7.92 -10.12
C ALA A 528 20.78 -7.74 -10.89
N ALA A 529 20.83 -7.57 -12.22
CA ALA A 529 19.66 -7.43 -13.06
C ALA A 529 18.75 -8.67 -13.10
N ASN A 530 19.26 -9.88 -12.75
CA ASN A 530 18.42 -11.06 -12.64
C ASN A 530 17.38 -10.92 -11.53
N LEU A 531 17.64 -10.13 -10.50
CA LEU A 531 16.68 -9.86 -9.42
C LEU A 531 15.41 -9.19 -9.95
N CYS A 532 15.54 -8.28 -10.93
CA CYS A 532 14.40 -7.62 -11.57
C CYS A 532 13.48 -8.63 -12.27
N LEU A 533 14.07 -9.65 -12.90
CA LEU A 533 13.33 -10.69 -13.63
C LEU A 533 12.41 -11.51 -12.70
N GLU A 534 12.71 -11.60 -11.41
CA GLU A 534 11.91 -12.37 -10.44
C GLU A 534 10.47 -11.84 -10.34
N CYS A 535 10.25 -10.54 -10.55
CA CYS A 535 8.93 -9.93 -10.56
C CYS A 535 8.44 -9.56 -11.98
N HIS A 536 9.36 -9.15 -12.88
CA HIS A 536 9.04 -8.67 -14.23
C HIS A 536 9.01 -9.78 -15.30
N GLN A 537 8.63 -11.00 -14.93
CA GLN A 537 8.55 -12.18 -15.80
C GLN A 537 7.16 -12.48 -16.37
N GLY A 538 6.13 -11.75 -15.90
CA GLY A 538 4.73 -12.06 -16.18
C GLY A 538 4.20 -13.23 -15.32
N ARG A 539 2.90 -13.53 -15.42
CA ARG A 539 2.24 -14.62 -14.68
C ARG A 539 1.52 -15.62 -15.57
N GLN A 540 1.60 -15.51 -16.89
CA GLN A 540 1.01 -16.44 -17.85
C GLN A 540 1.99 -16.65 -19.00
N SER A 541 1.70 -17.56 -19.92
CA SER A 541 2.55 -17.89 -21.06
C SER A 541 1.74 -18.46 -22.21
N LYS A 542 2.37 -18.59 -23.40
CA LYS A 542 1.81 -19.33 -24.54
C LYS A 542 1.26 -20.69 -24.10
N ALA A 543 2.01 -21.46 -23.35
CA ALA A 543 1.60 -22.80 -22.89
C ALA A 543 0.33 -22.76 -22.02
N ALA A 544 0.17 -21.71 -21.20
CA ALA A 544 -1.02 -21.53 -20.40
C ALA A 544 -2.25 -21.19 -21.25
N VAL A 545 -2.08 -20.40 -22.30
CA VAL A 545 -3.16 -20.11 -23.29
C VAL A 545 -3.51 -21.37 -24.08
N ASP A 546 -2.51 -22.09 -24.60
CA ASP A 546 -2.72 -23.36 -25.32
C ASP A 546 -3.50 -24.39 -24.48
N THR A 547 -3.19 -24.48 -23.19
CA THR A 547 -3.89 -25.37 -22.26
C THR A 547 -5.39 -25.01 -22.14
N ARG A 548 -5.72 -23.72 -22.06
CA ARG A 548 -7.12 -23.24 -21.92
C ARG A 548 -7.96 -23.46 -23.19
N VAL A 549 -7.34 -23.42 -24.36
CA VAL A 549 -8.05 -23.56 -25.64
C VAL A 549 -7.99 -24.98 -26.22
N LYS A 550 -7.34 -25.90 -25.52
CA LYS A 550 -7.09 -27.26 -26.01
C LYS A 550 -8.38 -27.99 -26.38
N GLY A 551 -8.44 -28.45 -27.62
CA GLY A 551 -9.57 -29.24 -28.14
C GLY A 551 -10.80 -28.43 -28.54
N VAL A 552 -10.72 -27.11 -28.54
CA VAL A 552 -11.77 -26.21 -29.03
C VAL A 552 -11.37 -25.64 -30.39
N GLU A 553 -12.32 -25.60 -31.34
CA GLU A 553 -12.12 -24.98 -32.65
C GLU A 553 -11.92 -23.46 -32.51
N ASP A 554 -11.01 -22.88 -33.31
CA ASP A 554 -10.54 -21.50 -33.18
C ASP A 554 -11.65 -20.44 -33.03
N ASP A 555 -12.79 -20.62 -33.71
CA ASP A 555 -13.87 -19.63 -33.77
C ASP A 555 -15.16 -20.08 -33.02
N LYS A 556 -15.07 -21.14 -32.24
CA LYS A 556 -16.18 -21.66 -31.42
C LYS A 556 -16.06 -21.16 -29.99
N THR A 557 -17.15 -20.65 -29.44
CA THR A 557 -17.22 -20.26 -28.03
C THR A 557 -17.26 -21.51 -27.12
N ASP A 558 -16.54 -21.46 -26.00
CA ASP A 558 -16.62 -22.49 -24.96
C ASP A 558 -16.58 -21.82 -23.59
N ALA A 559 -17.58 -22.08 -22.77
CA ALA A 559 -17.73 -21.52 -21.42
C ALA A 559 -16.60 -21.92 -20.45
N LYS A 560 -15.78 -22.90 -20.78
CA LYS A 560 -14.61 -23.31 -20.00
C LYS A 560 -13.39 -22.42 -20.27
N ILE A 561 -13.38 -21.70 -21.37
CA ILE A 561 -12.30 -20.79 -21.69
C ILE A 561 -12.42 -19.57 -20.80
N THR A 562 -11.36 -19.27 -20.07
CA THR A 562 -11.25 -18.09 -19.21
C THR A 562 -10.08 -17.21 -19.66
N PHE A 563 -10.19 -15.90 -19.44
CA PHE A 563 -9.11 -15.00 -19.78
C PHE A 563 -7.81 -15.33 -19.03
N ALA A 564 -6.68 -15.21 -19.71
CA ALA A 564 -5.35 -15.40 -19.17
C ALA A 564 -4.68 -14.02 -18.99
N ASN A 565 -4.61 -13.53 -17.75
CA ASN A 565 -3.98 -12.24 -17.46
C ASN A 565 -2.47 -12.40 -17.32
N VAL A 566 -1.70 -11.76 -18.23
CA VAL A 566 -0.23 -11.79 -18.19
C VAL A 566 0.33 -11.07 -16.96
N HIS A 567 -0.42 -10.16 -16.38
CA HIS A 567 -0.07 -9.31 -15.24
C HIS A 567 0.97 -8.21 -15.55
N TYR A 568 1.08 -7.19 -14.72
CA TYR A 568 2.03 -6.07 -14.84
C TYR A 568 3.42 -6.49 -14.34
N PHE A 569 4.43 -5.91 -14.70
CA PHE A 569 4.97 -5.39 -15.93
C PHE A 569 5.85 -6.50 -16.48
N ALA A 570 5.49 -7.11 -17.61
CA ALA A 570 6.18 -8.28 -18.14
C ALA A 570 7.45 -7.90 -18.96
N ALA A 571 8.15 -6.84 -18.55
CA ALA A 571 9.31 -6.27 -19.24
C ALA A 571 10.44 -7.27 -19.52
N GLY A 572 10.75 -8.12 -18.53
CA GLY A 572 11.74 -9.18 -18.70
C GLY A 572 11.31 -10.22 -19.75
N ALA A 573 10.02 -10.55 -19.79
CA ALA A 573 9.48 -11.45 -20.79
C ALA A 573 9.58 -10.86 -22.20
N THR A 574 9.27 -9.58 -22.37
CA THR A 574 9.40 -8.87 -23.64
C THR A 574 10.87 -8.83 -24.10
N LEU A 575 11.77 -8.46 -23.19
CA LEU A 575 13.19 -8.37 -23.48
C LEU A 575 13.75 -9.70 -24.02
N PHE A 576 13.38 -10.83 -23.40
CA PHE A 576 13.83 -12.16 -23.81
C PHE A 576 13.05 -12.75 -25.00
N GLY A 577 11.89 -12.22 -25.36
CA GLY A 577 11.11 -12.60 -26.55
C GLY A 577 10.84 -14.10 -26.66
N ASP A 578 11.27 -14.71 -27.78
CA ASP A 578 11.08 -16.15 -28.04
C ASP A 578 11.71 -17.05 -26.94
N ALA A 579 12.80 -16.63 -26.33
CA ALA A 579 13.41 -17.40 -25.26
C ALA A 579 12.51 -17.49 -24.03
N ALA A 580 11.67 -16.47 -23.76
CA ALA A 580 10.76 -16.43 -22.64
C ALA A 580 9.41 -17.13 -22.92
N GLN A 581 8.89 -17.06 -24.14
CA GLN A 581 7.61 -17.65 -24.58
C GLN A 581 6.42 -17.24 -23.70
N VAL A 582 6.39 -15.99 -23.30
CA VAL A 582 5.31 -15.45 -22.44
C VAL A 582 4.17 -14.89 -23.29
N ALA A 583 4.42 -14.06 -24.30
CA ALA A 583 3.39 -13.68 -25.27
C ALA A 583 2.92 -14.92 -26.08
N TYR A 584 1.72 -14.84 -26.64
CA TYR A 584 1.22 -15.92 -27.48
C TYR A 584 1.89 -15.85 -28.87
N GLN A 585 2.69 -16.86 -29.17
CA GLN A 585 3.39 -17.06 -30.43
C GLN A 585 2.61 -18.06 -31.29
N TYR A 586 2.31 -17.68 -32.53
CA TYR A 586 1.56 -18.53 -33.46
C TYR A 586 2.42 -19.65 -34.03
N ASP A 587 1.86 -20.83 -34.13
CA ASP A 587 2.56 -22.02 -34.62
C ASP A 587 3.02 -21.82 -36.08
N GLY A 588 4.22 -22.29 -36.40
CA GLY A 588 4.85 -22.14 -37.71
C GLY A 588 5.50 -20.77 -37.98
N LYS A 589 5.36 -19.80 -37.06
CA LYS A 589 6.01 -18.51 -37.14
C LYS A 589 7.35 -18.54 -36.35
N LYS A 590 8.29 -17.71 -36.76
CA LYS A 590 9.55 -17.51 -36.05
C LYS A 590 9.53 -16.15 -35.35
N TYR A 591 10.04 -16.11 -34.14
CA TYR A 591 10.11 -14.89 -33.33
C TYR A 591 11.53 -14.60 -32.92
N VAL A 592 11.85 -13.31 -32.72
CA VAL A 592 13.16 -12.92 -32.22
C VAL A 592 13.32 -13.27 -30.74
N GLY A 593 14.53 -13.65 -30.36
CA GLY A 593 14.88 -13.90 -28.98
C GLY A 593 15.20 -12.63 -28.19
N GLN A 594 16.18 -12.72 -27.30
CA GLN A 594 16.59 -11.59 -26.48
C GLN A 594 17.03 -10.39 -27.33
N ASN A 595 16.44 -9.23 -27.03
CA ASN A 595 16.89 -7.99 -27.62
C ASN A 595 18.26 -7.61 -27.05
N ALA A 596 19.28 -7.63 -27.90
CA ALA A 596 20.66 -7.30 -27.53
C ALA A 596 20.88 -5.80 -27.81
N HIS A 597 21.01 -5.01 -26.76
CA HIS A 597 21.57 -3.67 -26.85
C HIS A 597 23.11 -3.70 -26.73
N THR A 598 23.77 -2.56 -26.91
CA THR A 598 25.23 -2.47 -26.75
C THR A 598 25.66 -2.85 -25.33
N PRO A 599 26.89 -3.41 -25.15
CA PRO A 599 27.39 -3.73 -23.82
C PRO A 599 27.26 -2.57 -22.82
N GLY A 600 26.81 -2.89 -21.60
CA GLY A 600 26.51 -1.90 -20.56
C GLY A 600 25.06 -1.34 -20.59
N PHE A 601 24.31 -1.60 -21.68
CA PHE A 601 22.88 -1.29 -21.83
C PHE A 601 22.03 -2.52 -22.18
N ASP A 602 22.58 -3.69 -21.99
CA ASP A 602 21.98 -4.98 -22.32
C ASP A 602 21.24 -5.66 -21.16
N THR A 603 21.08 -4.91 -20.04
CA THR A 603 20.34 -5.34 -18.85
C THR A 603 19.47 -4.21 -18.31
N CYS A 604 18.53 -4.52 -17.41
CA CYS A 604 17.61 -3.54 -16.82
C CYS A 604 18.33 -2.34 -16.21
N THR A 605 19.40 -2.60 -15.43
CA THR A 605 20.17 -1.59 -14.70
C THR A 605 21.03 -0.68 -15.59
N GLY A 606 21.24 -1.04 -16.84
CA GLY A 606 21.88 -0.16 -17.84
C GLY A 606 21.03 1.04 -18.20
N CYS A 607 19.72 0.84 -18.28
CA CYS A 607 18.74 1.85 -18.71
C CYS A 607 17.97 2.48 -17.55
N HIS A 608 17.69 1.71 -16.48
CA HIS A 608 16.90 2.17 -15.34
C HIS A 608 17.78 2.49 -14.13
N ASN A 609 17.41 3.54 -13.39
CA ASN A 609 17.90 3.76 -12.03
C ASN A 609 17.35 2.63 -11.14
N THR A 610 18.20 2.02 -10.32
CA THR A 610 17.81 0.85 -9.51
C THR A 610 16.88 1.16 -8.35
N HIS A 611 16.83 2.40 -7.88
CA HIS A 611 15.99 2.84 -6.77
C HIS A 611 14.75 3.62 -7.24
N GLU A 612 14.96 4.65 -8.05
CA GLU A 612 13.87 5.50 -8.55
C GLU A 612 13.14 4.91 -9.76
N LEU A 613 13.73 3.90 -10.40
CA LEU A 613 13.26 3.21 -11.63
C LEU A 613 13.14 4.13 -12.86
N GLY A 614 13.46 5.39 -12.74
CA GLY A 614 13.49 6.34 -13.85
C GLY A 614 14.45 5.90 -14.96
N ILE A 615 14.16 6.32 -16.19
CA ILE A 615 15.02 6.06 -17.34
C ILE A 615 16.22 7.01 -17.32
N LYS A 616 17.42 6.49 -17.50
CA LYS A 616 18.67 7.24 -17.60
C LYS A 616 18.80 7.89 -18.98
N MET A 617 17.93 8.88 -19.30
CA MET A 617 17.91 9.53 -20.61
C MET A 617 19.22 10.18 -20.99
N ASP A 618 19.98 10.71 -20.01
CA ASP A 618 21.33 11.24 -20.21
C ASP A 618 22.27 10.22 -20.88
N LYS A 619 22.08 8.94 -20.63
CA LYS A 619 22.82 7.85 -21.26
C LYS A 619 22.31 7.54 -22.67
N CYS A 620 21.00 7.57 -22.89
CA CYS A 620 20.41 7.30 -24.19
C CYS A 620 20.88 8.31 -25.24
N VAL A 621 20.86 9.59 -24.92
CA VAL A 621 21.22 10.68 -25.87
C VAL A 621 22.68 10.70 -26.28
N THR A 622 23.55 9.96 -25.60
CA THR A 622 24.96 9.83 -26.02
C THR A 622 25.09 9.12 -27.38
N CYS A 623 24.15 8.23 -27.73
CA CYS A 623 24.09 7.52 -29.01
C CYS A 623 22.87 7.94 -29.82
N HIS A 624 21.74 8.24 -29.18
CA HIS A 624 20.49 8.66 -29.82
C HIS A 624 20.33 10.17 -29.78
N ALA A 625 21.22 10.85 -30.53
CA ALA A 625 21.28 12.32 -30.52
C ALA A 625 19.95 12.95 -30.97
N GLY A 626 19.45 13.91 -30.18
CA GLY A 626 18.21 14.64 -30.45
C GLY A 626 16.94 14.01 -29.86
N ALA A 627 16.99 12.79 -29.30
CA ALA A 627 15.87 12.21 -28.58
C ALA A 627 15.64 12.98 -27.27
N LYS A 628 14.40 13.39 -27.01
CA LYS A 628 13.98 14.04 -25.76
C LYS A 628 13.45 12.99 -24.77
N THR A 629 12.79 11.97 -25.29
CA THR A 629 12.24 10.85 -24.55
C THR A 629 12.66 9.53 -25.21
N ALA A 630 12.51 8.41 -24.51
CA ALA A 630 12.79 7.10 -25.08
C ALA A 630 11.86 6.75 -26.26
N GLN A 631 10.66 7.32 -26.25
CA GLN A 631 9.66 7.14 -27.31
C GLN A 631 10.10 7.75 -28.64
N ASP A 632 10.93 8.79 -28.62
CA ASP A 632 11.43 9.44 -29.84
C ASP A 632 12.48 8.60 -30.61
N ILE A 633 13.00 7.55 -29.96
CA ILE A 633 14.11 6.77 -30.50
C ILE A 633 13.61 5.85 -31.61
N ARG A 634 14.32 5.90 -32.76
CA ARG A 634 14.15 5.03 -33.89
C ARG A 634 15.49 4.67 -34.50
N MET A 635 15.75 3.40 -34.72
CA MET A 635 16.96 2.90 -35.37
C MET A 635 16.68 2.18 -36.70
N ASN A 636 15.45 1.78 -36.94
CA ASN A 636 15.05 1.08 -38.14
C ASN A 636 14.22 2.03 -39.05
N PRO A 637 14.64 2.30 -40.29
CA PRO A 637 13.92 3.19 -41.19
C PRO A 637 12.69 2.55 -41.89
N LYS A 638 12.32 1.32 -41.49
CA LYS A 638 11.19 0.61 -42.08
C LYS A 638 9.89 1.04 -41.40
N ASP A 639 8.90 1.40 -42.18
CA ASP A 639 7.52 1.59 -41.80
C ASP A 639 6.89 0.22 -41.45
N PHE A 640 6.42 0.04 -40.23
CA PHE A 640 5.84 -1.23 -39.75
C PHE A 640 4.32 -1.16 -39.66
N ASP A 641 3.73 0.01 -39.43
CA ASP A 641 2.30 0.20 -39.22
C ASP A 641 1.58 0.66 -40.51
N GLY A 642 2.34 1.04 -41.56
CA GLY A 642 1.86 1.32 -42.88
C GLY A 642 1.34 2.74 -43.10
N ASP A 643 1.66 3.67 -42.22
CA ASP A 643 1.24 5.08 -42.30
C ASP A 643 2.16 5.94 -43.17
N LYS A 644 3.35 5.44 -43.53
CA LYS A 644 4.42 6.04 -44.31
C LYS A 644 5.25 7.09 -43.58
N ASP A 645 5.12 7.22 -42.29
CA ASP A 645 6.00 8.05 -41.47
C ASP A 645 7.15 7.24 -40.88
N VAL A 646 8.28 7.21 -41.56
CA VAL A 646 9.51 6.55 -41.11
C VAL A 646 10.37 7.44 -40.15
N LYS A 647 9.87 8.60 -39.75
CA LYS A 647 10.60 9.56 -38.91
C LYS A 647 10.11 9.56 -37.45
N GLU A 648 8.92 9.06 -37.24
CA GLU A 648 8.38 8.89 -35.87
C GLU A 648 9.20 7.89 -35.04
N GLY A 649 9.09 7.92 -33.73
CA GLY A 649 9.75 6.94 -32.85
C GLY A 649 9.13 5.56 -33.02
N ILE A 650 9.91 4.51 -32.77
CA ILE A 650 9.41 3.11 -32.85
C ILE A 650 8.22 2.84 -31.91
N SER A 651 8.06 3.66 -30.88
CA SER A 651 6.91 3.62 -29.97
C SER A 651 5.60 3.89 -30.71
N ALA A 652 5.56 4.84 -31.63
CA ALA A 652 4.36 5.19 -32.39
C ALA A 652 3.91 4.02 -33.28
N GLU A 653 4.83 3.34 -33.96
CA GLU A 653 4.56 2.13 -34.74
C GLU A 653 3.91 1.02 -33.89
N VAL A 654 4.41 0.81 -32.65
CA VAL A 654 3.84 -0.20 -31.75
C VAL A 654 2.43 0.20 -31.33
N VAL A 655 2.21 1.46 -30.99
CA VAL A 655 0.90 1.98 -30.56
C VAL A 655 -0.12 1.88 -31.70
N ALA A 656 0.24 2.29 -32.91
CA ALA A 656 -0.67 2.22 -34.07
C ALA A 656 -1.07 0.78 -34.42
N LEU A 657 -0.11 -0.17 -34.33
CA LEU A 657 -0.42 -1.59 -34.54
C LEU A 657 -1.32 -2.14 -33.42
N GLU A 658 -1.14 -1.67 -32.19
CA GLU A 658 -1.97 -2.05 -31.05
C GLU A 658 -3.40 -1.51 -31.16
N GLU A 659 -3.58 -0.28 -31.62
CA GLU A 659 -4.90 0.30 -31.91
C GLU A 659 -5.62 -0.48 -33.03
N LYS A 660 -4.90 -0.83 -34.09
CA LYS A 660 -5.42 -1.69 -35.15
C LYS A 660 -5.85 -3.06 -34.62
N LEU A 661 -5.04 -3.64 -33.70
CA LEU A 661 -5.36 -4.92 -33.10
C LEU A 661 -6.62 -4.83 -32.21
N TYR A 662 -6.75 -3.77 -31.42
CA TYR A 662 -7.94 -3.58 -30.59
C TYR A 662 -9.21 -3.44 -31.44
N ALA A 663 -9.16 -2.65 -32.49
CA ALA A 663 -10.27 -2.54 -33.43
C ALA A 663 -10.65 -3.90 -34.06
N ALA A 664 -9.66 -4.70 -34.46
CA ALA A 664 -9.89 -6.04 -34.99
C ALA A 664 -10.48 -7.01 -33.95
N ILE A 665 -10.10 -6.91 -32.68
CA ILE A 665 -10.69 -7.68 -31.57
C ILE A 665 -12.17 -7.34 -31.41
N VAL A 666 -12.51 -6.05 -31.41
CA VAL A 666 -13.90 -5.58 -31.30
C VAL A 666 -14.73 -6.05 -32.50
N ASP A 667 -14.22 -5.92 -33.72
CA ASP A 667 -14.90 -6.38 -34.94
C ASP A 667 -15.10 -7.90 -34.95
N TYR A 668 -14.09 -8.66 -34.48
CA TYR A 668 -14.19 -10.10 -34.38
C TYR A 668 -15.27 -10.50 -33.39
N SER A 669 -15.31 -9.86 -32.22
CA SER A 669 -16.33 -10.16 -31.20
C SER A 669 -17.74 -9.91 -31.74
N LYS A 670 -17.99 -8.75 -32.35
CA LYS A 670 -19.28 -8.42 -33.01
C LYS A 670 -19.64 -9.40 -34.10
N THR A 671 -18.67 -9.83 -34.90
CA THR A 671 -18.91 -10.68 -36.07
C THR A 671 -19.12 -12.15 -35.70
N ILE A 672 -18.30 -12.70 -34.78
CA ILE A 672 -18.30 -14.13 -34.45
C ILE A 672 -19.16 -14.43 -33.25
N THR A 673 -18.95 -13.71 -32.13
CA THR A 673 -19.69 -13.98 -30.89
C THR A 673 -21.02 -13.21 -30.77
N LYS A 674 -21.28 -12.28 -31.71
CA LYS A 674 -22.49 -11.43 -31.78
C LYS A 674 -22.66 -10.48 -30.59
N THR A 675 -21.61 -10.28 -29.82
CA THR A 675 -21.58 -9.38 -28.68
C THR A 675 -20.34 -8.50 -28.81
N SER A 676 -20.43 -7.21 -28.48
CA SER A 676 -19.27 -6.30 -28.50
C SER A 676 -18.45 -6.45 -27.21
N ILE A 677 -17.13 -6.48 -27.36
CA ILE A 677 -16.19 -6.55 -26.24
C ILE A 677 -15.54 -5.18 -26.00
N VAL A 678 -15.28 -4.84 -24.74
CA VAL A 678 -14.52 -3.64 -24.35
C VAL A 678 -13.42 -4.00 -23.36
N TYR A 679 -12.29 -3.28 -23.43
CA TYR A 679 -11.14 -3.46 -22.53
C TYR A 679 -11.04 -2.29 -21.54
N SER A 680 -10.77 -2.62 -20.28
CA SER A 680 -10.38 -1.65 -19.24
C SER A 680 -9.05 -2.07 -18.63
N SER A 681 -8.07 -1.17 -18.61
CA SER A 681 -6.80 -1.39 -17.89
C SER A 681 -6.96 -1.44 -16.37
N ASP A 682 -8.00 -0.78 -15.84
CA ASP A 682 -8.15 -0.43 -14.43
C ASP A 682 -9.04 -1.41 -13.65
N ALA A 683 -9.81 -2.25 -14.36
CA ALA A 683 -10.76 -3.15 -13.73
C ALA A 683 -10.50 -4.62 -14.12
N ASN A 684 -10.30 -5.50 -13.12
CA ASN A 684 -10.24 -6.95 -13.34
C ASN A 684 -11.67 -7.49 -13.59
N PRO A 685 -11.89 -8.40 -14.57
CA PRO A 685 -10.93 -9.16 -15.36
C PRO A 685 -10.53 -8.53 -16.71
N TYR A 686 -10.57 -7.23 -16.86
CA TYR A 686 -10.07 -6.39 -17.95
C TYR A 686 -10.93 -6.39 -19.23
N PHE A 687 -11.59 -7.47 -19.58
CA PHE A 687 -12.48 -7.55 -20.72
C PHE A 687 -13.93 -7.70 -20.30
N PHE A 688 -14.78 -6.83 -20.83
CA PHE A 688 -16.18 -6.71 -20.46
C PHE A 688 -17.07 -6.67 -21.69
N ILE A 689 -18.37 -6.80 -21.49
CA ILE A 689 -19.37 -6.61 -22.54
C ILE A 689 -19.56 -5.10 -22.74
N ASP A 690 -19.37 -4.62 -23.95
CA ASP A 690 -19.68 -3.27 -24.36
C ASP A 690 -21.21 -3.17 -24.54
N THR A 691 -21.90 -2.66 -23.53
CA THR A 691 -23.35 -2.65 -23.46
C THR A 691 -23.99 -1.48 -24.17
N ASN A 692 -23.23 -0.39 -24.33
CA ASN A 692 -23.69 0.82 -25.01
C ASN A 692 -23.20 0.90 -26.49
N GLY A 693 -22.24 0.05 -26.87
CA GLY A 693 -21.73 -0.06 -28.25
C GLY A 693 -20.73 1.02 -28.65
N ASP A 694 -20.21 1.81 -27.71
CA ASP A 694 -19.33 2.94 -27.99
C ASP A 694 -17.83 2.58 -28.07
N GLY A 695 -17.47 1.34 -27.70
CA GLY A 695 -16.11 0.79 -27.72
C GLY A 695 -15.22 1.32 -26.59
N LYS A 696 -15.80 1.98 -25.56
CA LYS A 696 -15.06 2.53 -24.41
C LYS A 696 -15.64 1.97 -23.12
N ALA A 697 -14.74 1.52 -22.24
CA ALA A 697 -15.15 0.99 -20.95
C ALA A 697 -15.60 2.13 -20.01
N ASP A 698 -16.80 2.04 -19.48
CA ASP A 698 -17.30 2.94 -18.44
C ASP A 698 -17.48 2.22 -17.10
N ALA A 699 -17.78 2.99 -16.04
CA ALA A 699 -17.93 2.45 -14.68
C ALA A 699 -19.13 1.49 -14.52
N LYS A 700 -20.13 1.52 -15.41
CA LYS A 700 -21.27 0.60 -15.39
C LYS A 700 -20.94 -0.71 -16.08
N GLU A 701 -20.03 -0.68 -17.02
CA GLU A 701 -19.57 -1.84 -17.78
C GLU A 701 -18.48 -2.61 -17.06
N THR A 702 -17.60 -1.92 -16.34
CA THR A 702 -16.44 -2.49 -15.64
C THR A 702 -16.78 -3.14 -14.30
N VAL A 703 -17.90 -3.84 -14.24
CA VAL A 703 -18.35 -4.60 -13.07
C VAL A 703 -18.22 -6.09 -13.31
N SER A 704 -17.92 -6.87 -12.27
CA SER A 704 -17.70 -8.33 -12.37
C SER A 704 -18.86 -9.10 -13.03
N ALA A 705 -20.10 -8.62 -12.84
CA ALA A 705 -21.29 -9.24 -13.46
C ALA A 705 -21.32 -9.07 -14.99
N ASN A 706 -20.66 -8.05 -15.53
CA ASN A 706 -20.58 -7.73 -16.96
C ASN A 706 -19.28 -8.21 -17.63
N ARG A 707 -18.50 -9.05 -16.93
CA ARG A 707 -17.27 -9.62 -17.49
C ARG A 707 -17.53 -10.39 -18.79
N TRP A 708 -16.59 -10.31 -19.72
CA TRP A 708 -16.65 -11.09 -20.94
C TRP A 708 -16.57 -12.60 -20.67
N VAL A 709 -17.45 -13.39 -21.29
CA VAL A 709 -17.52 -14.84 -21.11
C VAL A 709 -17.53 -15.62 -22.43
N ASP A 710 -17.81 -14.99 -23.57
CA ASP A 710 -17.94 -15.63 -24.88
C ASP A 710 -16.58 -15.81 -25.58
N TRP A 711 -15.64 -16.43 -24.86
CA TRP A 711 -14.30 -16.66 -25.39
C TRP A 711 -14.28 -17.75 -26.47
N THR A 712 -13.67 -17.42 -27.61
CA THR A 712 -13.18 -18.40 -28.58
C THR A 712 -11.67 -18.53 -28.44
N PRO A 713 -11.02 -19.64 -28.91
CA PRO A 713 -9.58 -19.74 -28.90
C PRO A 713 -8.87 -18.58 -29.61
N ARG A 714 -9.36 -18.16 -30.80
CA ARG A 714 -8.81 -17.04 -31.55
C ARG A 714 -8.90 -15.72 -30.79
N LEU A 715 -10.07 -15.43 -30.20
CA LEU A 715 -10.28 -14.21 -29.43
C LEU A 715 -9.40 -14.18 -28.18
N LEU A 716 -9.26 -15.31 -27.47
CA LEU A 716 -8.40 -15.37 -26.29
C LEU A 716 -6.93 -15.10 -26.66
N LYS A 717 -6.41 -15.71 -27.74
CA LYS A 717 -5.04 -15.49 -28.23
C LYS A 717 -4.81 -14.01 -28.57
N ALA A 718 -5.75 -13.39 -29.24
CA ALA A 718 -5.68 -11.98 -29.65
C ALA A 718 -5.76 -11.04 -28.44
N ALA A 719 -6.74 -11.23 -27.56
CA ALA A 719 -6.91 -10.45 -26.33
C ALA A 719 -5.72 -10.59 -25.38
N TYR A 720 -5.13 -11.78 -25.30
CA TYR A 720 -3.94 -12.02 -24.52
C TYR A 720 -2.72 -11.24 -25.04
N ASN A 721 -2.49 -11.27 -26.35
CA ASN A 721 -1.39 -10.52 -26.98
C ASN A 721 -1.61 -9.00 -26.91
N TYR A 722 -2.84 -8.54 -27.06
CA TYR A 722 -3.18 -7.13 -26.85
C TYR A 722 -2.83 -6.71 -25.41
N GLN A 723 -3.32 -7.45 -24.41
CA GLN A 723 -2.99 -7.14 -23.01
C GLN A 723 -1.50 -7.28 -22.72
N TYR A 724 -0.80 -8.21 -23.36
CA TYR A 724 0.64 -8.38 -23.16
C TYR A 724 1.42 -7.09 -23.48
N ILE A 725 1.10 -6.42 -24.58
CA ILE A 725 1.73 -5.14 -24.94
C ILE A 725 1.28 -4.03 -23.99
N GLN A 726 -0.02 -3.95 -23.66
CA GLN A 726 -0.54 -2.98 -22.67
C GLN A 726 0.13 -3.10 -21.29
N LYS A 727 0.51 -4.31 -20.88
CA LYS A 727 1.14 -4.59 -19.58
C LYS A 727 2.67 -4.42 -19.60
N ASP A 728 3.25 -4.06 -20.73
CA ASP A 728 4.64 -3.62 -20.86
C ASP A 728 4.71 -2.31 -21.65
N PRO A 729 4.45 -1.15 -21.01
CA PRO A 729 4.48 0.14 -21.71
C PRO A 729 5.85 0.50 -22.29
N GLY A 730 6.92 -0.23 -21.92
CA GLY A 730 8.26 -0.14 -22.50
C GLY A 730 8.54 -1.14 -23.61
N ALA A 731 7.55 -1.88 -24.12
CA ALA A 731 7.75 -2.94 -25.12
C ALA A 731 8.51 -2.45 -26.37
N PHE A 732 8.29 -1.19 -26.78
CA PHE A 732 8.99 -0.52 -27.88
C PHE A 732 10.51 -0.36 -27.64
N ALA A 733 10.96 -0.37 -26.39
CA ALA A 733 12.39 -0.27 -26.01
C ALA A 733 12.93 -1.64 -25.57
N HIS A 734 12.13 -2.43 -24.86
CA HIS A 734 12.57 -3.74 -24.39
C HIS A 734 12.83 -4.71 -25.55
N ASN A 735 11.91 -4.84 -26.50
CA ASN A 735 12.11 -5.64 -27.71
C ASN A 735 11.10 -5.24 -28.81
N PRO A 736 11.34 -4.15 -29.54
CA PRO A 736 10.41 -3.66 -30.54
C PRO A 736 10.13 -4.67 -31.65
N LYS A 737 11.14 -5.44 -32.09
CA LYS A 737 10.94 -6.45 -33.11
C LYS A 737 9.95 -7.52 -32.65
N TYR A 738 10.10 -8.01 -31.42
CA TYR A 738 9.22 -9.01 -30.86
C TYR A 738 7.80 -8.48 -30.68
N ALA A 739 7.65 -7.27 -30.15
CA ALA A 739 6.35 -6.63 -29.98
C ALA A 739 5.61 -6.50 -31.33
N ILE A 740 6.28 -5.99 -32.37
CA ILE A 740 5.69 -5.84 -33.70
C ILE A 740 5.37 -7.21 -34.33
N GLN A 741 6.23 -8.23 -34.17
CA GLN A 741 5.94 -9.59 -34.65
C GLN A 741 4.67 -10.16 -34.02
N ILE A 742 4.50 -10.00 -32.70
CA ILE A 742 3.31 -10.45 -31.98
C ILE A 742 2.06 -9.73 -32.45
N LEU A 743 2.09 -8.41 -32.60
CA LEU A 743 0.96 -7.61 -33.08
C LEU A 743 0.59 -7.96 -34.53
N TYR A 744 1.59 -8.03 -35.42
CA TYR A 744 1.38 -8.36 -36.84
C TYR A 744 0.74 -9.74 -37.03
N ASP A 745 1.30 -10.78 -36.38
CA ASP A 745 0.79 -12.15 -36.53
C ASP A 745 -0.61 -12.30 -35.90
N THR A 746 -0.93 -11.53 -34.89
CA THR A 746 -2.28 -11.51 -34.28
C THR A 746 -3.29 -10.85 -35.21
N LEU A 747 -2.93 -9.73 -35.84
CA LEU A 747 -3.75 -9.08 -36.87
C LEU A 747 -3.99 -10.01 -38.06
N GLU A 748 -2.95 -10.69 -38.56
CA GLU A 748 -3.05 -11.67 -39.65
C GLU A 748 -3.99 -12.83 -39.27
N ASP A 749 -3.95 -13.32 -38.03
CA ASP A 749 -4.84 -14.40 -37.60
C ASP A 749 -6.31 -13.95 -37.50
N LEU A 750 -6.58 -12.77 -36.92
CA LEU A 750 -7.92 -12.18 -36.90
C LEU A 750 -8.44 -11.89 -38.31
N GLY A 751 -7.55 -11.46 -39.22
CA GLY A 751 -7.84 -11.20 -40.62
C GLY A 751 -8.41 -12.40 -41.42
N LYS A 752 -8.28 -13.63 -40.89
CA LYS A 752 -8.93 -14.82 -41.41
C LYS A 752 -10.45 -14.80 -41.26
N LYS A 753 -11.00 -13.95 -40.38
CA LYS A 753 -12.43 -13.94 -40.00
C LYS A 753 -13.09 -12.57 -40.09
N VAL A 754 -12.33 -11.51 -39.94
CA VAL A 754 -12.81 -10.13 -40.06
C VAL A 754 -11.91 -9.35 -41.02
N LYS A 755 -12.39 -8.22 -41.51
CA LYS A 755 -11.60 -7.39 -42.41
C LYS A 755 -10.53 -6.63 -41.59
N VAL A 756 -9.29 -7.05 -41.74
CA VAL A 756 -8.12 -6.33 -41.22
C VAL A 756 -7.34 -5.76 -42.42
N ASP A 757 -7.09 -4.45 -42.37
CA ASP A 757 -6.25 -3.83 -43.42
C ASP A 757 -4.77 -4.05 -43.07
N MET A 758 -4.17 -4.98 -43.80
CA MET A 758 -2.74 -5.33 -43.66
C MET A 758 -1.88 -4.58 -44.71
N THR A 759 -2.48 -3.66 -45.48
CA THR A 759 -1.77 -2.93 -46.54
C THR A 759 -0.71 -2.01 -45.92
N GLY A 760 0.53 -2.14 -46.37
CA GLY A 760 1.65 -1.37 -45.87
C GLY A 760 2.26 -1.90 -44.57
N LEU A 761 1.55 -2.74 -43.81
CA LEU A 761 2.12 -3.32 -42.59
C LEU A 761 3.34 -4.20 -42.88
N ALA A 762 4.33 -4.12 -42.05
CA ALA A 762 5.54 -4.91 -42.20
C ALA A 762 5.88 -5.70 -40.95
N ARG A 763 6.13 -7.01 -41.14
CA ARG A 763 6.64 -7.87 -40.05
C ARG A 763 8.15 -7.79 -40.00
N PRO A 764 8.79 -7.46 -38.87
CA PRO A 764 10.26 -7.54 -38.73
C PRO A 764 10.76 -9.00 -38.86
N GLU A 765 11.96 -9.16 -39.43
CA GLU A 765 12.65 -10.45 -39.50
C GLU A 765 13.44 -10.76 -38.21
#